data_11211575a30e726910479cccf23d53ef
#
_entry.id   11211575a30e726910479cccf23d53ef
#
_cell.length_a   1.000
_cell.length_b   1.000
_cell.length_c   1.000
_cell.angle_alpha   90.00
_cell.angle_beta   90.00
_cell.angle_gamma   90.00
#
_symmetry.space_group_name_H-M   'P 1'
#
loop_
_entity.id
_entity.type
_entity.pdbx_description
1 polymer ?
#
loop_
_entity_poly.entity_id
_entity_poly.type
_entity_poly.pdbx_seq_one_letter_code
_entity_poly.pdbx_strand_id
1 'polypeptide(L)'
;MSSSRCRRAVELVCQLVFIVLSIRDAASVARRRRFGPLPTTLRPLHYRLSVQPFFPADGISYDPQLNLTFLGNVSILIECLDDTDNVTLNMDKIEVVKDTVTLAEAEGTWKIMSHLARYEYDGKLQQAAFFFGRTLKSGQVYQLNISYSGSLEAEDLAGFYTSRYFEGGRWRWLAATQFEATDARRALPCFDEPFYKAVFYVTIIHPSSMVALSNGMEKQIDKLGNGWSVTTFTPTLNMSTYLLAMAVCDFKSKSNYTKDGKTLFRVWARPSFINKTDYAVAAGPKVLDYYSDYFKIPFPLSKQDMLAMPDFGPGAMENWGLVTYRETALLYDDEVSSSLNRQRVAMVIAHELSHQWFGDLVTMEWWDDIWLNEGFADYMEYVGADVISNNAFSMDTQFVSRSVRDAMALDQLDTSHPIFVPVSDIDEIFAVFDDISYDKGGSIIRMLNYTLSDEVFRQGLHAYLTNNSYANANHKHLWRAMTEAASLNKKIKNWNCTKLNVSEFLNPWVLQMGYPVLDVQRTYDSWCKSANITQRRFVLDENKQKSYANPAYLKPLYNFTWHVPLWYHTEESPAPQSTWVEANKTLTLYTADDDKWLLINYEAAAFCRVNYDERNWRMLQRQLKSDFTKINTKSRTQLLDDSLQLARHVYFDFGMHKTKREMLSCQGWLPRLQHRSGYHHISD
;
A
#
# COMPACT_ATOMS: atom_id res chain seq x y z
N MET A 1 -27.30 -27.92 42.74
CA MET A 1 -25.98 -28.35 42.19
C MET A 1 -25.99 -28.76 40.71
N SER A 2 -26.96 -28.36 39.87
CA SER A 2 -27.05 -28.79 38.45
C SER A 2 -26.77 -27.68 37.41
N SER A 3 -26.80 -26.41 37.78
CA SER A 3 -26.67 -25.32 36.82
C SER A 3 -25.22 -24.92 36.47
N SER A 4 -24.26 -25.18 37.36
CA SER A 4 -22.85 -24.85 37.14
C SER A 4 -22.10 -25.87 36.25
N ARG A 5 -22.55 -27.11 36.21
CA ARG A 5 -21.97 -28.14 35.33
C ARG A 5 -22.42 -27.98 33.89
N CYS A 6 -23.62 -27.48 33.64
CA CYS A 6 -24.13 -27.24 32.29
C CYS A 6 -23.45 -26.02 31.64
N ARG A 7 -23.17 -24.94 32.38
CA ARG A 7 -22.42 -23.77 31.86
C ARG A 7 -20.97 -24.15 31.49
N ARG A 8 -20.24 -24.92 32.33
CA ARG A 8 -18.87 -25.36 32.00
C ARG A 8 -18.82 -26.29 30.79
N ALA A 9 -19.85 -27.13 30.59
CA ALA A 9 -19.92 -27.99 29.42
C ALA A 9 -20.16 -27.19 28.13
N VAL A 10 -21.00 -26.15 28.18
CA VAL A 10 -21.24 -25.25 27.02
C VAL A 10 -20.00 -24.41 26.68
N GLU A 11 -19.28 -23.89 27.71
CA GLU A 11 -18.03 -23.15 27.49
C GLU A 11 -16.94 -24.05 26.91
N LEU A 12 -16.81 -25.31 27.36
CA LEU A 12 -15.86 -26.26 26.79
C LEU A 12 -16.19 -26.64 25.34
N VAL A 13 -17.47 -26.81 25.03
CA VAL A 13 -17.94 -27.07 23.63
C VAL A 13 -17.70 -25.87 22.75
N CYS A 14 -17.96 -24.64 23.23
CA CYS A 14 -17.64 -23.43 22.46
C CYS A 14 -16.13 -23.27 22.23
N GLN A 15 -15.30 -23.53 23.22
CA GLN A 15 -13.82 -23.50 23.05
C GLN A 15 -13.34 -24.59 22.09
N LEU A 16 -13.88 -25.80 22.14
CA LEU A 16 -13.55 -26.90 21.24
C LEU A 16 -14.04 -26.57 19.80
N VAL A 17 -15.21 -25.97 19.64
CA VAL A 17 -15.69 -25.52 18.32
C VAL A 17 -14.81 -24.39 17.76
N PHE A 18 -14.34 -23.45 18.59
CA PHE A 18 -13.40 -22.41 18.19
C PHE A 18 -12.04 -23.00 17.77
N ILE A 19 -11.51 -23.97 18.52
CA ILE A 19 -10.26 -24.66 18.18
C ILE A 19 -10.40 -25.48 16.90
N VAL A 20 -11.53 -26.18 16.71
CA VAL A 20 -11.80 -26.96 15.49
C VAL A 20 -12.04 -26.05 14.28
N LEU A 21 -12.64 -24.86 14.45
CA LEU A 21 -12.79 -23.89 13.38
C LEU A 21 -11.44 -23.25 13.01
N SER A 22 -10.61 -22.88 14.00
CA SER A 22 -9.26 -22.35 13.71
C SER A 22 -8.32 -23.40 13.09
N ILE A 23 -8.45 -24.69 13.45
CA ILE A 23 -7.70 -25.78 12.80
C ILE A 23 -8.24 -26.09 11.41
N ARG A 24 -9.56 -25.94 11.16
CA ARG A 24 -10.14 -26.06 9.81
C ARG A 24 -9.74 -24.91 8.91
N ASP A 25 -9.66 -23.67 9.43
CA ASP A 25 -9.18 -22.51 8.65
C ASP A 25 -7.69 -22.66 8.31
N ALA A 26 -6.85 -23.07 9.25
CA ALA A 26 -5.44 -23.39 8.98
C ALA A 26 -5.27 -24.54 7.98
N ALA A 27 -6.13 -25.57 8.05
CA ALA A 27 -6.10 -26.70 7.11
C ALA A 27 -6.72 -26.38 5.75
N SER A 28 -7.64 -25.42 5.65
CA SER A 28 -8.22 -24.97 4.38
C SER A 28 -7.27 -24.06 3.62
N VAL A 29 -6.52 -23.20 4.31
CA VAL A 29 -5.45 -22.39 3.74
C VAL A 29 -4.30 -23.28 3.23
N ALA A 30 -3.96 -24.37 3.94
CA ALA A 30 -2.91 -25.32 3.52
C ALA A 30 -3.29 -26.15 2.26
N ARG A 31 -4.58 -26.25 1.88
CA ARG A 31 -5.01 -27.07 0.73
C ARG A 31 -5.10 -26.34 -0.61
N ARG A 32 -4.93 -25.00 -0.66
CA ARG A 32 -4.98 -24.21 -1.91
C ARG A 32 -3.64 -23.75 -2.45
N ARG A 33 -2.52 -24.03 -1.78
CA ARG A 33 -1.18 -23.65 -2.24
C ARG A 33 -0.75 -24.54 -3.43
N ARG A 34 -1.04 -24.11 -4.66
CA ARG A 34 -0.49 -24.71 -5.89
C ARG A 34 0.91 -24.21 -6.22
N PHE A 35 1.33 -23.06 -5.63
CA PHE A 35 2.67 -22.51 -5.72
C PHE A 35 3.11 -22.26 -4.28
N GLY A 36 4.14 -22.96 -3.81
CA GLY A 36 4.57 -22.86 -2.42
C GLY A 36 5.45 -21.65 -2.20
N PRO A 37 5.29 -20.93 -1.09
CA PRO A 37 6.33 -20.05 -0.60
C PRO A 37 7.62 -20.85 -0.39
N LEU A 38 8.74 -20.13 -0.25
CA LEU A 38 10.01 -20.77 0.09
C LEU A 38 9.89 -21.59 1.39
N PRO A 39 10.66 -22.69 1.52
CA PRO A 39 10.74 -23.44 2.76
C PRO A 39 11.17 -22.54 3.92
N THR A 40 10.50 -22.64 5.06
CA THR A 40 10.80 -21.86 6.27
C THR A 40 11.96 -22.42 7.10
N THR A 41 12.66 -23.42 6.60
CA THR A 41 13.81 -24.06 7.25
C THR A 41 15.04 -23.18 7.37
N LEU A 42 15.13 -22.14 6.54
CA LEU A 42 16.26 -21.23 6.46
C LEU A 42 15.78 -19.78 6.55
N ARG A 43 16.63 -18.90 7.12
CA ARG A 43 16.40 -17.47 7.21
C ARG A 43 17.64 -16.70 6.79
N PRO A 44 17.54 -15.73 5.84
CA PRO A 44 18.65 -14.84 5.52
C PRO A 44 18.91 -13.88 6.68
N LEU A 45 20.19 -13.62 6.96
CA LEU A 45 20.62 -12.61 7.93
C LEU A 45 21.15 -11.37 7.20
N HIS A 46 22.03 -11.58 6.22
CA HIS A 46 22.48 -10.50 5.36
C HIS A 46 22.97 -10.98 4.00
N TYR A 47 23.01 -10.06 3.04
CA TYR A 47 23.53 -10.22 1.70
C TYR A 47 24.75 -9.33 1.51
N ARG A 48 25.82 -9.85 0.89
CA ARG A 48 26.89 -9.05 0.30
C ARG A 48 26.76 -9.19 -1.21
N LEU A 49 26.33 -8.12 -1.85
CA LEU A 49 26.01 -8.06 -3.27
C LEU A 49 27.04 -7.19 -3.98
N SER A 50 27.63 -7.72 -5.05
CA SER A 50 28.45 -6.96 -5.99
C SER A 50 27.90 -7.15 -7.38
N VAL A 51 27.60 -6.07 -8.09
CA VAL A 51 27.08 -6.11 -9.47
C VAL A 51 27.85 -5.19 -10.39
N GLN A 52 27.97 -5.60 -11.66
CA GLN A 52 28.59 -4.82 -12.73
C GLN A 52 27.70 -4.87 -13.97
N PRO A 53 26.95 -3.81 -14.27
CA PRO A 53 26.19 -3.70 -15.51
C PRO A 53 27.09 -3.29 -16.67
N PHE A 54 26.81 -3.84 -17.87
CA PHE A 54 27.50 -3.54 -19.12
C PHE A 54 26.52 -2.95 -20.13
N PHE A 55 26.64 -1.69 -20.41
CA PHE A 55 25.85 -0.95 -21.39
C PHE A 55 26.66 0.21 -21.97
N PRO A 56 26.28 0.80 -23.11
CA PRO A 56 27.05 1.86 -23.75
C PRO A 56 27.22 3.09 -22.85
N ALA A 57 28.49 3.42 -22.53
CA ALA A 57 28.85 4.58 -21.71
C ALA A 57 30.20 5.18 -22.15
N ASP A 58 30.44 6.44 -21.82
CA ASP A 58 31.65 7.14 -22.20
C ASP A 58 32.85 6.65 -21.39
N GLY A 59 33.96 6.44 -22.10
CA GLY A 59 35.28 6.20 -21.49
C GLY A 59 35.51 4.77 -20.97
N ILE A 60 34.63 3.82 -21.25
CA ILE A 60 34.79 2.40 -20.92
C ILE A 60 35.00 1.53 -22.16
N SER A 61 35.65 0.39 -21.96
CA SER A 61 35.74 -0.69 -22.93
C SER A 61 35.47 -2.01 -22.22
N TYR A 62 34.70 -2.87 -22.84
CA TYR A 62 34.38 -4.23 -22.36
C TYR A 62 34.15 -5.16 -23.55
N ASP A 63 34.11 -6.47 -23.29
CA ASP A 63 33.82 -7.47 -24.32
C ASP A 63 32.41 -7.20 -24.91
N PRO A 64 32.28 -7.02 -26.23
CA PRO A 64 30.98 -6.79 -26.87
C PRO A 64 29.92 -7.85 -26.58
N GLN A 65 30.31 -9.07 -26.23
CA GLN A 65 29.36 -10.14 -25.83
C GLN A 65 28.65 -9.86 -24.51
N LEU A 66 29.21 -8.99 -23.66
CA LEU A 66 28.61 -8.58 -22.39
C LEU A 66 27.65 -7.40 -22.55
N ASN A 67 27.50 -6.83 -23.76
CA ASN A 67 26.65 -5.66 -23.95
C ASN A 67 25.21 -5.95 -23.54
N LEU A 68 24.59 -5.06 -22.76
CA LEU A 68 23.25 -5.18 -22.19
C LEU A 68 23.09 -6.42 -21.27
N THR A 69 24.17 -6.77 -20.56
CA THR A 69 24.16 -7.80 -19.50
C THR A 69 24.72 -7.24 -18.19
N PHE A 70 24.60 -8.01 -17.14
CA PHE A 70 25.29 -7.74 -15.89
C PHE A 70 25.93 -9.00 -15.31
N LEU A 71 27.01 -8.83 -14.58
CA LEU A 71 27.63 -9.87 -13.75
C LEU A 71 27.34 -9.56 -12.29
N GLY A 72 26.97 -10.58 -11.54
CA GLY A 72 26.66 -10.49 -10.13
C GLY A 72 27.42 -11.52 -9.29
N ASN A 73 27.80 -11.11 -8.08
CA ASN A 73 28.29 -12.01 -7.04
C ASN A 73 27.48 -11.72 -5.77
N VAL A 74 26.87 -12.74 -5.21
CA VAL A 74 26.17 -12.66 -3.95
C VAL A 74 26.71 -13.64 -2.92
N SER A 75 26.89 -13.15 -1.70
CA SER A 75 27.21 -13.96 -0.53
C SER A 75 26.08 -13.77 0.48
N ILE A 76 25.34 -14.83 0.76
CA ILE A 76 24.18 -14.81 1.65
C ILE A 76 24.55 -15.50 2.96
N LEU A 77 24.46 -14.79 4.07
CA LEU A 77 24.54 -15.38 5.40
C LEU A 77 23.15 -15.88 5.80
N ILE A 78 23.06 -17.18 6.11
CA ILE A 78 21.82 -17.90 6.31
C ILE A 78 21.86 -18.60 7.66
N GLU A 79 20.83 -18.41 8.48
CA GLU A 79 20.58 -19.19 9.69
C GLU A 79 19.71 -20.40 9.34
N CYS A 80 20.13 -21.57 9.78
CA CYS A 80 19.35 -22.80 9.66
C CYS A 80 18.42 -22.95 10.87
N LEU A 81 17.11 -22.91 10.63
CA LEU A 81 16.09 -23.03 11.68
C LEU A 81 15.71 -24.49 11.93
N ASP A 82 15.62 -25.28 10.84
CA ASP A 82 15.35 -26.72 10.88
C ASP A 82 16.34 -27.47 9.99
N ASP A 83 16.69 -28.69 10.33
CA ASP A 83 17.60 -29.54 9.54
C ASP A 83 17.12 -29.64 8.08
N THR A 84 17.99 -29.33 7.11
CA THR A 84 17.69 -29.40 5.67
C THR A 84 18.91 -29.88 4.88
N ASP A 85 18.72 -30.43 3.69
CA ASP A 85 19.78 -30.88 2.80
C ASP A 85 20.04 -29.93 1.62
N ASN A 86 19.26 -28.85 1.52
CA ASN A 86 19.37 -27.87 0.45
C ASN A 86 19.11 -26.45 0.90
N VAL A 87 19.52 -25.48 0.06
CA VAL A 87 19.11 -24.06 0.12
C VAL A 87 18.24 -23.78 -1.08
N THR A 88 16.99 -23.41 -0.88
CA THR A 88 16.07 -23.00 -1.94
C THR A 88 15.95 -21.47 -1.97
N LEU A 89 16.16 -20.88 -3.16
CA LEU A 89 16.08 -19.43 -3.42
C LEU A 89 15.11 -19.16 -4.57
N ASN A 90 14.51 -17.97 -4.60
CA ASN A 90 13.85 -17.47 -5.78
C ASN A 90 14.90 -17.01 -6.80
N MET A 91 14.63 -17.30 -8.07
CA MET A 91 15.50 -16.95 -9.19
C MET A 91 14.72 -16.99 -10.51
N ASP A 92 14.84 -15.97 -11.34
CA ASP A 92 14.26 -15.92 -12.68
C ASP A 92 15.16 -15.12 -13.64
N LYS A 93 15.28 -15.55 -14.89
CA LYS A 93 16.00 -14.87 -15.97
C LYS A 93 17.49 -14.55 -15.66
N ILE A 94 18.08 -15.24 -14.70
CA ILE A 94 19.53 -15.16 -14.38
C ILE A 94 20.17 -16.53 -14.44
N GLU A 95 21.47 -16.56 -14.77
CA GLU A 95 22.24 -17.80 -14.95
C GLU A 95 23.31 -17.93 -13.88
N VAL A 96 23.30 -19.02 -13.14
CA VAL A 96 24.26 -19.34 -12.08
C VAL A 96 25.51 -19.98 -12.68
N VAL A 97 26.69 -19.47 -12.33
CA VAL A 97 27.98 -20.09 -12.63
C VAL A 97 28.23 -21.19 -11.59
N LYS A 98 27.78 -22.42 -11.89
CA LYS A 98 27.65 -23.54 -10.94
C LYS A 98 28.99 -23.86 -10.19
N ASP A 99 30.11 -23.76 -10.86
CA ASP A 99 31.42 -24.06 -10.28
C ASP A 99 31.86 -23.06 -9.19
N THR A 100 31.20 -21.89 -9.12
CA THR A 100 31.45 -20.87 -8.09
C THR A 100 30.63 -21.05 -6.84
N VAL A 101 29.58 -21.90 -6.89
CA VAL A 101 28.65 -22.08 -5.79
C VAL A 101 29.31 -22.85 -4.66
N THR A 102 29.45 -22.19 -3.51
CA THR A 102 30.11 -22.75 -2.33
C THR A 102 29.30 -22.48 -1.07
N LEU A 103 29.38 -23.40 -0.14
CA LEU A 103 28.84 -23.29 1.22
C LEU A 103 29.99 -23.25 2.22
N ALA A 104 29.97 -22.28 3.13
CA ALA A 104 30.91 -22.15 4.23
C ALA A 104 30.17 -22.12 5.58
N GLU A 105 30.83 -22.53 6.65
CA GLU A 105 30.32 -22.49 8.03
C GLU A 105 31.07 -21.46 8.88
N ALA A 106 30.38 -20.84 9.83
CA ALA A 106 30.93 -19.79 10.69
C ALA A 106 31.67 -20.36 11.91
N GLU A 107 32.67 -21.23 11.74
CA GLU A 107 33.55 -21.65 12.84
C GLU A 107 34.89 -20.90 12.78
N GLY A 108 34.93 -19.69 13.36
CA GLY A 108 36.13 -18.88 13.58
C GLY A 108 36.74 -18.21 12.34
N THR A 109 36.95 -18.93 11.27
CA THR A 109 37.32 -18.42 9.92
C THR A 109 36.42 -19.10 8.90
N TRP A 110 35.75 -18.31 8.04
CA TRP A 110 34.88 -18.81 6.95
C TRP A 110 35.69 -19.80 6.07
N LYS A 111 35.52 -21.09 6.33
CA LYS A 111 36.16 -22.15 5.54
C LYS A 111 35.10 -22.77 4.64
N ILE A 112 35.43 -22.86 3.34
CA ILE A 112 34.58 -23.57 2.38
C ILE A 112 34.43 -25.02 2.86
N MET A 113 33.20 -25.44 3.13
CA MET A 113 32.88 -26.79 3.58
C MET A 113 32.47 -27.69 2.44
N SER A 114 31.79 -27.16 1.45
CA SER A 114 31.25 -27.90 0.33
C SER A 114 31.08 -27.03 -0.90
N HIS A 115 31.26 -27.68 -2.06
CA HIS A 115 30.86 -27.15 -3.36
C HIS A 115 29.47 -27.70 -3.72
N LEU A 116 28.82 -27.08 -4.72
CA LEU A 116 27.53 -27.54 -5.23
C LEU A 116 27.60 -29.00 -5.69
N ALA A 117 26.79 -29.85 -5.12
CA ALA A 117 26.68 -31.27 -5.51
C ALA A 117 25.58 -31.52 -6.54
N ARG A 118 24.45 -30.84 -6.40
CA ARG A 118 23.29 -30.92 -7.31
C ARG A 118 22.56 -29.58 -7.34
N TYR A 119 22.00 -29.25 -8.49
CA TYR A 119 21.23 -28.05 -8.74
C TYR A 119 19.92 -28.42 -9.43
N GLU A 120 18.81 -27.93 -8.93
CA GLU A 120 17.48 -28.10 -9.52
C GLU A 120 16.84 -26.73 -9.69
N TYR A 121 16.15 -26.50 -10.81
CA TYR A 121 15.43 -25.27 -11.08
C TYR A 121 14.02 -25.59 -11.53
N ASP A 122 13.03 -25.00 -10.86
CA ASP A 122 11.62 -25.04 -11.24
C ASP A 122 11.21 -23.68 -11.81
N GLY A 123 11.10 -23.60 -13.14
CA GLY A 123 10.74 -22.35 -13.81
C GLY A 123 9.28 -21.91 -13.58
N LYS A 124 8.39 -22.79 -13.11
CA LYS A 124 7.02 -22.38 -12.76
C LYS A 124 6.96 -21.71 -11.39
N LEU A 125 7.76 -22.22 -10.45
CA LEU A 125 7.89 -21.63 -9.10
C LEU A 125 8.91 -20.49 -9.10
N GLN A 126 9.73 -20.35 -10.16
CA GLN A 126 10.88 -19.45 -10.19
C GLN A 126 11.80 -19.69 -8.97
N GLN A 127 12.06 -20.98 -8.68
CA GLN A 127 12.84 -21.40 -7.52
C GLN A 127 14.00 -22.30 -7.97
N ALA A 128 15.15 -22.10 -7.31
CA ALA A 128 16.35 -22.89 -7.48
C ALA A 128 16.75 -23.55 -6.17
N ALA A 129 16.93 -24.88 -6.17
CA ALA A 129 17.39 -25.65 -5.02
C ALA A 129 18.86 -26.06 -5.20
N PHE A 130 19.70 -25.70 -4.24
CA PHE A 130 21.13 -25.93 -4.17
C PHE A 130 21.44 -26.99 -3.11
N PHE A 131 21.95 -28.15 -3.55
CA PHE A 131 22.29 -29.27 -2.67
C PHE A 131 23.80 -29.38 -2.51
N PHE A 132 24.28 -29.61 -1.29
CA PHE A 132 25.70 -29.65 -0.94
C PHE A 132 26.20 -31.03 -0.48
N GLY A 133 25.39 -32.09 -0.65
CA GLY A 133 25.72 -33.46 -0.27
C GLY A 133 25.86 -33.69 1.25
N ARG A 134 25.25 -32.77 2.05
CA ARG A 134 25.27 -32.82 3.51
C ARG A 134 24.02 -32.16 4.08
N THR A 135 23.69 -32.48 5.31
CA THR A 135 22.60 -31.83 6.05
C THR A 135 23.12 -30.56 6.72
N LEU A 136 22.46 -29.44 6.48
CA LEU A 136 22.59 -28.21 7.26
C LEU A 136 21.86 -28.40 8.59
N LYS A 137 22.47 -28.02 9.69
CA LYS A 137 21.98 -28.29 11.03
C LYS A 137 21.29 -27.09 11.61
N SER A 138 20.13 -27.35 12.25
CA SER A 138 19.38 -26.36 13.02
C SER A 138 20.27 -25.64 14.04
N GLY A 139 20.09 -24.32 14.15
CA GLY A 139 20.89 -23.44 15.02
C GLY A 139 22.27 -23.07 14.48
N GLN A 140 22.69 -23.57 13.31
CA GLN A 140 23.96 -23.19 12.68
C GLN A 140 23.78 -22.06 11.63
N VAL A 141 24.85 -21.34 11.40
CA VAL A 141 24.90 -20.24 10.41
C VAL A 141 25.84 -20.61 9.29
N TYR A 142 25.36 -20.47 8.07
CA TYR A 142 26.07 -20.80 6.85
C TYR A 142 26.22 -19.58 5.95
N GLN A 143 27.27 -19.55 5.14
CA GLN A 143 27.47 -18.57 4.10
C GLN A 143 27.42 -19.26 2.73
N LEU A 144 26.43 -18.88 1.91
CA LEU A 144 26.26 -19.32 0.53
C LEU A 144 26.85 -18.27 -0.40
N ASN A 145 27.78 -18.66 -1.28
CA ASN A 145 28.35 -17.78 -2.30
C ASN A 145 27.93 -18.26 -3.68
N ILE A 146 27.51 -17.32 -4.53
CA ILE A 146 27.03 -17.58 -5.91
C ILE A 146 27.53 -16.46 -6.82
N SER A 147 28.20 -16.82 -7.93
CA SER A 147 28.39 -15.91 -9.06
C SER A 147 27.35 -16.20 -10.13
N TYR A 148 26.85 -15.16 -10.76
CA TYR A 148 25.78 -15.27 -11.74
C TYR A 148 25.82 -14.14 -12.76
N SER A 149 25.04 -14.26 -13.82
CA SER A 149 24.85 -13.24 -14.85
C SER A 149 23.38 -13.12 -15.23
N GLY A 150 23.02 -11.99 -15.80
CA GLY A 150 21.66 -11.75 -16.30
C GLY A 150 21.64 -10.72 -17.42
N SER A 151 20.50 -10.60 -18.09
CA SER A 151 20.25 -9.60 -19.12
C SER A 151 19.77 -8.30 -18.48
N LEU A 152 20.19 -7.17 -19.05
CA LEU A 152 19.63 -5.83 -18.77
C LEU A 152 18.56 -5.43 -19.78
N GLU A 153 18.27 -6.27 -20.76
CA GLU A 153 17.16 -6.08 -21.71
C GLU A 153 15.87 -6.53 -21.04
N ALA A 154 15.09 -5.57 -20.54
CA ALA A 154 13.79 -5.83 -19.96
C ALA A 154 12.69 -5.24 -20.85
N GLU A 155 11.81 -6.11 -21.36
CA GLU A 155 10.64 -5.70 -22.12
C GLU A 155 9.60 -5.02 -21.20
N ASP A 156 9.60 -5.38 -19.93
CA ASP A 156 8.60 -5.02 -18.92
C ASP A 156 9.07 -3.99 -17.87
N LEU A 157 10.30 -3.45 -17.99
CA LEU A 157 10.93 -2.49 -17.06
C LEU A 157 10.96 -3.00 -15.59
N ALA A 158 11.18 -4.30 -15.42
CA ALA A 158 11.22 -5.00 -14.13
C ALA A 158 12.55 -5.75 -13.93
N GLY A 159 12.94 -6.03 -12.69
CA GLY A 159 14.24 -6.56 -12.36
C GLY A 159 15.34 -5.51 -12.48
N PHE A 160 16.54 -5.88 -12.96
CA PHE A 160 17.61 -4.94 -13.27
C PHE A 160 17.62 -4.69 -14.78
N TYR A 161 17.29 -3.49 -15.22
CA TYR A 161 17.04 -3.15 -16.62
C TYR A 161 17.81 -1.91 -17.06
N THR A 162 17.94 -1.70 -18.39
CA THR A 162 18.45 -0.48 -19.00
C THR A 162 17.34 0.38 -19.54
N SER A 163 17.53 1.69 -19.45
CA SER A 163 16.76 2.71 -20.14
C SER A 163 17.70 3.67 -20.88
N ARG A 164 17.14 4.40 -21.85
CA ARG A 164 17.91 5.38 -22.62
C ARG A 164 17.10 6.63 -22.92
N TYR A 165 17.76 7.75 -23.01
CA TYR A 165 17.15 9.02 -23.36
C TYR A 165 18.04 9.81 -24.31
N PHE A 166 17.43 10.71 -25.10
CA PHE A 166 18.18 11.53 -26.05
C PHE A 166 18.48 12.89 -25.44
N GLU A 167 19.76 13.22 -25.32
CA GLU A 167 20.21 14.49 -24.77
C GLU A 167 21.56 14.93 -25.36
N GLY A 168 21.70 16.22 -25.67
CA GLY A 168 22.92 16.76 -26.25
C GLY A 168 23.26 16.20 -27.63
N GLY A 169 22.26 15.83 -28.43
CA GLY A 169 22.44 15.27 -29.77
C GLY A 169 22.84 13.80 -29.83
N ARG A 170 22.77 13.06 -28.70
CA ARG A 170 23.10 11.63 -28.63
C ARG A 170 22.21 10.86 -27.65
N TRP A 171 22.13 9.54 -27.84
CA TRP A 171 21.53 8.64 -26.89
C TRP A 171 22.44 8.46 -25.66
N ARG A 172 21.84 8.55 -24.49
CA ARG A 172 22.47 8.27 -23.21
C ARG A 172 21.76 7.09 -22.55
N TRP A 173 22.50 6.28 -21.86
CA TRP A 173 22.02 5.07 -21.22
C TRP A 173 22.11 5.19 -19.70
N LEU A 174 21.25 4.44 -19.04
CA LEU A 174 21.29 4.19 -17.59
C LEU A 174 20.86 2.76 -17.33
N ALA A 175 21.22 2.24 -16.17
CA ALA A 175 20.68 0.99 -15.65
C ALA A 175 20.02 1.27 -14.30
N ALA A 176 18.87 0.65 -14.02
CA ALA A 176 18.12 0.82 -12.77
C ALA A 176 17.33 -0.44 -12.45
N THR A 177 16.82 -0.52 -11.23
CA THR A 177 16.02 -1.64 -10.74
C THR A 177 14.57 -1.25 -10.48
N GLN A 178 13.66 -2.22 -10.69
CA GLN A 178 12.29 -2.25 -10.17
C GLN A 178 12.01 -3.67 -9.69
N PHE A 179 11.80 -3.85 -8.38
CA PHE A 179 11.72 -5.18 -7.78
C PHE A 179 10.36 -5.55 -7.21
N GLU A 180 9.51 -4.60 -6.86
CA GLU A 180 8.16 -4.89 -6.43
C GLU A 180 7.32 -5.42 -7.61
N ALA A 181 6.57 -6.51 -7.46
CA ALA A 181 6.39 -7.25 -6.20
C ALA A 181 7.44 -8.35 -6.03
N THR A 182 7.84 -9.07 -7.09
CA THR A 182 8.61 -10.33 -7.03
C THR A 182 9.75 -10.37 -8.04
N ASP A 183 10.37 -9.21 -8.36
CA ASP A 183 11.36 -9.09 -9.44
C ASP A 183 12.80 -8.91 -8.95
N ALA A 184 13.08 -8.93 -7.63
CA ALA A 184 14.44 -9.01 -7.13
C ALA A 184 15.14 -10.32 -7.57
N ARG A 185 14.39 -11.40 -7.72
CA ARG A 185 14.83 -12.70 -8.27
C ARG A 185 15.36 -12.64 -9.70
N ARG A 186 15.06 -11.56 -10.46
CA ARG A 186 15.60 -11.30 -11.80
C ARG A 186 16.95 -10.56 -11.77
N ALA A 187 17.38 -10.11 -10.59
CA ALA A 187 18.64 -9.38 -10.40
C ALA A 187 19.64 -10.12 -9.53
N LEU A 188 19.16 -10.99 -8.62
CA LEU A 188 20.00 -11.82 -7.76
C LEU A 188 19.27 -13.06 -7.27
N PRO A 189 19.96 -14.19 -7.03
CA PRO A 189 19.38 -15.30 -6.27
C PRO A 189 19.11 -14.85 -4.83
N CYS A 190 17.84 -14.94 -4.34
CA CYS A 190 17.47 -14.41 -3.04
C CYS A 190 16.23 -15.08 -2.44
N PHE A 191 15.97 -14.81 -1.18
CA PHE A 191 14.69 -15.11 -0.52
C PHE A 191 13.71 -13.98 -0.85
N ASP A 192 13.08 -14.06 -2.02
CA ASP A 192 12.28 -12.97 -2.60
C ASP A 192 10.82 -13.02 -2.16
N GLU A 193 10.62 -12.94 -0.86
CA GLU A 193 9.32 -12.85 -0.20
C GLU A 193 9.37 -11.77 0.90
N PRO A 194 8.29 -11.00 1.12
CA PRO A 194 8.29 -9.87 2.06
C PRO A 194 8.73 -10.23 3.48
N PHE A 195 8.43 -11.46 3.89
CA PHE A 195 8.74 -11.98 5.23
C PHE A 195 10.25 -12.09 5.51
N TYR A 196 11.07 -12.32 4.48
CA TYR A 196 12.51 -12.54 4.65
C TYR A 196 13.31 -11.23 4.62
N LYS A 197 13.19 -10.44 5.70
CA LYS A 197 14.01 -9.23 5.85
C LYS A 197 15.46 -9.58 6.16
N ALA A 198 16.38 -8.82 5.57
CA ALA A 198 17.82 -8.94 5.78
C ALA A 198 18.55 -7.61 5.60
N VAL A 199 19.82 -7.55 5.99
CA VAL A 199 20.71 -6.41 5.75
C VAL A 199 21.46 -6.61 4.44
N PHE A 200 21.49 -5.58 3.58
CA PHE A 200 22.21 -5.62 2.29
C PHE A 200 23.47 -4.75 2.35
N TYR A 201 24.61 -5.34 1.97
CA TYR A 201 25.87 -4.67 1.71
C TYR A 201 26.06 -4.61 0.19
N VAL A 202 25.81 -3.46 -0.41
CA VAL A 202 25.82 -3.29 -1.87
C VAL A 202 27.13 -2.68 -2.34
N THR A 203 27.65 -3.22 -3.43
CA THR A 203 28.80 -2.70 -4.18
C THR A 203 28.45 -2.69 -5.67
N ILE A 204 28.66 -1.57 -6.34
CA ILE A 204 28.36 -1.43 -7.77
C ILE A 204 29.64 -1.05 -8.51
N ILE A 205 30.01 -1.83 -9.53
CA ILE A 205 31.08 -1.51 -10.46
C ILE A 205 30.45 -0.81 -11.66
N HIS A 206 30.87 0.41 -11.95
CA HIS A 206 30.19 1.27 -12.93
C HIS A 206 31.17 2.12 -13.74
N PRO A 207 30.75 2.70 -14.89
CA PRO A 207 31.57 3.66 -15.64
C PRO A 207 31.93 4.86 -14.77
N SER A 208 33.22 5.28 -14.79
CA SER A 208 33.72 6.43 -14.00
C SER A 208 33.08 7.77 -14.41
N SER A 209 32.49 7.83 -15.59
CA SER A 209 31.72 8.99 -16.10
C SER A 209 30.29 9.08 -15.52
N MET A 210 29.86 8.08 -14.76
CA MET A 210 28.51 7.97 -14.19
C MET A 210 28.55 7.91 -12.66
N VAL A 211 27.41 8.10 -12.04
CA VAL A 211 27.17 7.88 -10.62
C VAL A 211 26.47 6.54 -10.41
N ALA A 212 26.81 5.88 -9.32
CA ALA A 212 26.03 4.73 -8.82
C ALA A 212 25.25 5.17 -7.57
N LEU A 213 24.00 4.75 -7.48
CA LEU A 213 23.08 5.01 -6.37
C LEU A 213 22.52 3.70 -5.84
N SER A 214 22.28 3.63 -4.54
CA SER A 214 21.60 2.51 -3.89
C SER A 214 20.86 2.99 -2.64
N ASN A 215 20.23 2.10 -1.88
CA ASN A 215 19.52 2.40 -0.64
C ASN A 215 20.39 3.14 0.39
N GLY A 216 21.62 2.66 0.60
CA GLY A 216 22.60 3.26 1.52
C GLY A 216 23.29 4.49 0.95
N MET A 217 23.95 5.26 1.84
CA MET A 217 24.87 6.35 1.45
C MET A 217 26.13 5.78 0.80
N GLU A 218 26.72 6.50 -0.15
CA GLU A 218 28.03 6.17 -0.70
C GLU A 218 29.10 6.22 0.41
N LYS A 219 29.74 5.08 0.67
CA LYS A 219 30.78 4.95 1.70
C LYS A 219 32.17 5.19 1.14
N GLN A 220 32.43 4.66 -0.04
CA GLN A 220 33.72 4.72 -0.70
C GLN A 220 33.56 4.60 -2.22
N ILE A 221 34.34 5.35 -2.96
CA ILE A 221 34.43 5.30 -4.43
C ILE A 221 35.91 5.14 -4.82
N ASP A 222 36.22 4.01 -5.44
CA ASP A 222 37.57 3.70 -5.89
C ASP A 222 37.60 3.56 -7.43
N LYS A 223 38.71 4.02 -8.04
CA LYS A 223 38.95 3.86 -9.48
C LYS A 223 39.64 2.53 -9.74
N LEU A 224 39.04 1.71 -10.61
CA LEU A 224 39.61 0.40 -11.00
C LEU A 224 40.55 0.48 -12.22
N GLY A 225 40.61 1.62 -12.90
CA GLY A 225 41.29 1.78 -14.20
C GLY A 225 40.36 1.49 -15.38
N ASN A 226 40.86 1.71 -16.62
CA ASN A 226 40.11 1.47 -17.87
C ASN A 226 38.70 2.09 -17.92
N GLY A 227 38.53 3.23 -17.25
CA GLY A 227 37.25 3.94 -17.21
C GLY A 227 36.22 3.40 -16.21
N TRP A 228 36.55 2.42 -15.39
CA TRP A 228 35.67 1.82 -14.37
C TRP A 228 35.96 2.35 -12.97
N SER A 229 34.92 2.50 -12.18
CA SER A 229 34.94 2.79 -10.75
C SER A 229 34.12 1.76 -9.99
N VAL A 230 34.40 1.62 -8.70
CA VAL A 230 33.58 0.84 -7.77
C VAL A 230 33.06 1.74 -6.66
N THR A 231 31.75 1.73 -6.44
CA THR A 231 31.11 2.41 -5.33
C THR A 231 30.62 1.37 -4.33
N THR A 232 31.06 1.49 -3.09
CA THR A 232 30.58 0.70 -1.94
C THR A 232 29.67 1.56 -1.10
N PHE A 233 28.50 1.03 -0.71
CA PHE A 233 27.51 1.74 0.07
C PHE A 233 27.52 1.35 1.55
N THR A 234 26.98 2.20 2.41
CA THR A 234 26.68 1.81 3.79
C THR A 234 25.63 0.71 3.81
N PRO A 235 25.68 -0.22 4.79
CA PRO A 235 24.68 -1.28 4.88
C PRO A 235 23.27 -0.70 5.00
N THR A 236 22.29 -1.41 4.46
CA THR A 236 20.86 -1.09 4.67
C THR A 236 20.45 -1.39 6.10
N LEU A 237 19.28 -0.96 6.47
CA LEU A 237 18.55 -1.51 7.61
C LEU A 237 18.01 -2.91 7.26
N ASN A 238 17.42 -3.61 8.23
CA ASN A 238 16.78 -4.90 8.00
C ASN A 238 15.50 -4.69 7.17
N MET A 239 15.50 -5.10 5.91
CA MET A 239 14.44 -4.83 4.95
C MET A 239 14.18 -6.00 4.00
N SER A 240 13.01 -6.01 3.36
CA SER A 240 12.62 -6.99 2.34
C SER A 240 13.34 -6.76 1.02
N THR A 241 13.46 -7.81 0.19
CA THR A 241 14.16 -7.77 -1.10
C THR A 241 13.53 -6.81 -2.10
N TYR A 242 12.20 -6.68 -2.11
CA TYR A 242 11.49 -5.82 -3.06
C TYR A 242 11.84 -4.33 -2.91
N LEU A 243 12.37 -3.93 -1.75
CA LEU A 243 12.82 -2.55 -1.44
C LEU A 243 14.29 -2.27 -1.81
N LEU A 244 15.04 -3.30 -2.25
CA LEU A 244 16.41 -3.11 -2.69
C LEU A 244 16.44 -2.39 -4.03
N ALA A 245 17.28 -1.34 -4.14
CA ALA A 245 17.41 -0.57 -5.35
C ALA A 245 18.84 -0.25 -5.72
N MET A 246 19.09 -0.20 -7.02
CA MET A 246 20.37 0.18 -7.62
C MET A 246 20.11 1.01 -8.87
N ALA A 247 20.95 2.02 -9.10
CA ALA A 247 20.94 2.77 -10.34
C ALA A 247 22.35 3.19 -10.73
N VAL A 248 22.64 3.18 -12.05
CA VAL A 248 23.86 3.72 -12.66
C VAL A 248 23.45 4.67 -13.76
N CYS A 249 23.77 5.95 -13.61
CA CYS A 249 23.33 7.00 -14.53
C CYS A 249 24.30 8.19 -14.56
N ASP A 250 24.14 9.08 -15.54
CA ASP A 250 24.90 10.33 -15.65
C ASP A 250 24.13 11.56 -15.12
N PHE A 251 23.17 11.32 -14.22
CA PHE A 251 22.27 12.34 -13.65
C PHE A 251 23.00 13.32 -12.73
N LYS A 252 22.35 14.46 -12.50
CA LYS A 252 22.75 15.48 -11.53
C LYS A 252 21.73 15.51 -10.40
N SER A 253 22.14 16.06 -9.26
CA SER A 253 21.25 16.22 -8.12
C SER A 253 21.23 17.65 -7.60
N LYS A 254 20.08 18.04 -7.04
CA LYS A 254 19.94 19.14 -6.08
C LYS A 254 19.62 18.55 -4.71
N SER A 255 20.02 19.22 -3.66
CA SER A 255 19.88 18.69 -2.30
C SER A 255 19.38 19.72 -1.29
N ASN A 256 18.82 19.19 -0.22
CA ASN A 256 18.41 19.93 0.99
C ASN A 256 18.58 18.99 2.19
N TYR A 257 18.27 19.45 3.39
CA TYR A 257 18.29 18.66 4.60
C TYR A 257 16.94 18.68 5.30
N THR A 258 16.65 17.65 6.07
CA THR A 258 15.61 17.69 7.09
C THR A 258 15.89 18.80 8.09
N LYS A 259 14.85 19.27 8.79
CA LYS A 259 14.93 20.40 9.73
C LYS A 259 15.99 20.20 10.84
N ASP A 260 16.18 18.96 11.28
CA ASP A 260 17.19 18.60 12.28
C ASP A 260 18.61 18.43 11.70
N GLY A 261 18.77 18.55 10.39
CA GLY A 261 20.04 18.43 9.66
C GLY A 261 20.62 17.01 9.57
N LYS A 262 19.88 15.99 9.99
CA LYS A 262 20.42 14.61 10.04
C LYS A 262 20.29 13.85 8.74
N THR A 263 19.23 14.10 7.97
CA THR A 263 18.99 13.41 6.70
C THR A 263 19.31 14.32 5.52
N LEU A 264 20.26 13.91 4.71
CA LEU A 264 20.56 14.54 3.42
C LEU A 264 19.50 14.11 2.40
N PHE A 265 18.74 15.06 1.87
CA PHE A 265 17.71 14.84 0.88
C PHE A 265 18.22 15.26 -0.50
N ARG A 266 18.23 14.35 -1.48
CA ARG A 266 18.72 14.61 -2.85
C ARG A 266 17.65 14.24 -3.87
N VAL A 267 17.47 15.08 -4.88
CA VAL A 267 16.61 14.80 -6.03
C VAL A 267 17.47 14.75 -7.29
N TRP A 268 17.46 13.62 -7.95
CA TRP A 268 18.27 13.29 -9.11
C TRP A 268 17.44 13.34 -10.38
N ALA A 269 17.97 13.99 -11.42
CA ALA A 269 17.37 14.04 -12.73
C ALA A 269 18.44 14.13 -13.82
N ARG A 270 18.05 13.83 -15.06
CA ARG A 270 18.92 14.06 -16.21
C ARG A 270 19.32 15.53 -16.31
N PRO A 271 20.52 15.85 -16.83
CA PRO A 271 21.11 17.19 -16.74
C PRO A 271 20.20 18.31 -17.26
N SER A 272 19.47 18.10 -18.35
CA SER A 272 18.54 19.11 -18.90
C SER A 272 17.32 19.39 -18.02
N PHE A 273 16.98 18.49 -17.08
CA PHE A 273 15.79 18.59 -16.23
C PHE A 273 16.09 18.93 -14.78
N ILE A 274 17.36 19.15 -14.44
CA ILE A 274 17.76 19.42 -13.05
C ILE A 274 17.06 20.63 -12.43
N ASN A 275 16.72 21.67 -13.22
CA ASN A 275 16.00 22.83 -12.70
C ASN A 275 14.53 22.55 -12.39
N LYS A 276 13.97 21.43 -12.88
CA LYS A 276 12.59 21.00 -12.59
C LYS A 276 12.48 20.22 -11.28
N THR A 277 13.59 20.00 -10.57
CA THR A 277 13.63 19.30 -9.28
C THR A 277 13.35 20.21 -8.07
N ASP A 278 13.33 21.54 -8.25
CA ASP A 278 13.27 22.50 -7.14
C ASP A 278 12.05 22.31 -6.24
N TYR A 279 10.90 21.99 -6.83
CA TYR A 279 9.69 21.72 -6.07
C TYR A 279 9.83 20.47 -5.18
N ALA A 280 10.37 19.38 -5.71
CA ALA A 280 10.57 18.14 -4.96
C ALA A 280 11.64 18.31 -3.85
N VAL A 281 12.74 19.04 -4.13
CA VAL A 281 13.78 19.37 -3.14
C VAL A 281 13.22 20.17 -1.95
N ALA A 282 12.23 21.03 -2.20
CA ALA A 282 11.57 21.79 -1.15
C ALA A 282 10.49 20.98 -0.41
N ALA A 283 9.74 20.14 -1.14
CA ALA A 283 8.59 19.40 -0.62
C ALA A 283 9.01 18.19 0.23
N GLY A 284 9.98 17.40 -0.24
CA GLY A 284 10.35 16.13 0.38
C GLY A 284 10.78 16.24 1.84
N PRO A 285 11.78 17.06 2.21
CA PRO A 285 12.17 17.22 3.61
C PRO A 285 11.02 17.68 4.52
N LYS A 286 10.15 18.55 4.00
CA LYS A 286 9.00 19.07 4.76
C LYS A 286 8.01 17.97 5.14
N VAL A 287 7.74 17.03 4.20
CA VAL A 287 6.87 15.88 4.45
C VAL A 287 7.54 14.88 5.38
N LEU A 288 8.82 14.60 5.17
CA LEU A 288 9.58 13.66 5.99
C LEU A 288 9.65 14.11 7.46
N ASP A 289 9.87 15.40 7.70
CA ASP A 289 9.80 16.00 9.03
C ASP A 289 8.41 15.87 9.64
N TYR A 290 7.36 16.16 8.85
CA TYR A 290 5.98 16.06 9.31
C TYR A 290 5.60 14.63 9.71
N TYR A 291 5.92 13.63 8.88
CA TYR A 291 5.62 12.24 9.17
C TYR A 291 6.40 11.72 10.39
N SER A 292 7.68 12.10 10.53
CA SER A 292 8.46 11.80 11.74
C SER A 292 7.78 12.33 13.00
N ASP A 293 7.23 13.56 12.93
CA ASP A 293 6.49 14.18 14.03
C ASP A 293 5.09 13.56 14.22
N TYR A 294 4.42 13.22 13.13
CA TYR A 294 3.07 12.62 13.16
C TYR A 294 3.07 11.24 13.81
N PHE A 295 3.98 10.37 13.38
CA PHE A 295 4.10 9.00 13.90
C PHE A 295 4.93 8.91 15.20
N LYS A 296 5.63 9.99 15.59
CA LYS A 296 6.56 10.01 16.73
C LYS A 296 7.72 9.00 16.59
N ILE A 297 8.09 8.69 15.36
CA ILE A 297 9.19 7.80 15.01
C ILE A 297 10.05 8.53 13.98
N PRO A 298 11.30 8.90 14.33
CA PRO A 298 12.20 9.58 13.41
C PRO A 298 12.49 8.75 12.16
N PHE A 299 12.65 9.41 11.02
CA PHE A 299 13.17 8.75 9.82
C PHE A 299 14.59 8.21 10.10
N PRO A 300 14.86 6.90 9.84
CA PRO A 300 16.05 6.27 10.37
C PRO A 300 17.30 6.41 9.50
N LEU A 301 17.19 6.87 8.24
CA LEU A 301 18.31 6.92 7.31
C LEU A 301 19.00 8.28 7.29
N SER A 302 20.31 8.28 7.06
CA SER A 302 21.13 9.49 6.93
C SER A 302 20.97 10.21 5.58
N LYS A 303 20.32 9.56 4.61
CA LYS A 303 19.99 10.14 3.31
C LYS A 303 18.65 9.63 2.80
N GLN A 304 18.01 10.44 1.96
CA GLN A 304 16.85 10.09 1.14
C GLN A 304 17.08 10.62 -0.27
N ASP A 305 17.18 9.72 -1.24
CA ASP A 305 17.27 10.06 -2.65
C ASP A 305 15.89 9.87 -3.31
N MET A 306 15.61 10.77 -4.26
CA MET A 306 14.52 10.66 -5.22
C MET A 306 15.09 10.70 -6.62
N LEU A 307 14.80 9.72 -7.46
CA LEU A 307 15.36 9.55 -8.79
C LEU A 307 14.28 9.65 -9.87
N ALA A 308 14.34 10.69 -10.71
CA ALA A 308 13.43 10.88 -11.84
C ALA A 308 13.86 10.02 -13.04
N MET A 309 13.11 8.97 -13.34
CA MET A 309 13.41 8.00 -14.40
C MET A 309 12.73 8.39 -15.71
N PRO A 310 13.45 8.39 -16.85
CA PRO A 310 12.86 8.64 -18.18
C PRO A 310 11.88 7.52 -18.59
N ASP A 311 12.21 6.26 -18.27
CA ASP A 311 11.36 5.09 -18.47
C ASP A 311 11.21 4.34 -17.15
N PHE A 312 9.97 4.23 -16.67
CA PHE A 312 9.64 3.56 -15.42
C PHE A 312 8.24 2.96 -15.50
N GLY A 313 8.08 1.70 -15.11
CA GLY A 313 6.80 0.98 -15.19
C GLY A 313 5.72 1.58 -14.29
N PRO A 314 5.90 1.61 -12.96
CA PRO A 314 4.98 2.24 -12.00
C PRO A 314 4.96 3.77 -12.09
N GLY A 315 4.13 4.44 -11.27
CA GLY A 315 4.18 5.89 -11.05
C GLY A 315 5.43 6.29 -10.27
N ALA A 316 5.68 5.58 -9.18
CA ALA A 316 6.86 5.66 -8.34
C ALA A 316 7.07 4.34 -7.59
N MET A 317 8.12 4.24 -6.76
CA MET A 317 8.46 3.08 -5.93
C MET A 317 9.24 3.50 -4.71
N GLU A 318 8.81 3.04 -3.56
CA GLU A 318 9.28 3.44 -2.22
C GLU A 318 10.64 2.88 -1.80
N ASN A 319 11.48 2.33 -2.65
CA ASN A 319 12.75 1.71 -2.26
C ASN A 319 13.45 2.46 -1.13
N TRP A 320 13.68 1.83 0.01
CA TRP A 320 14.08 2.49 1.25
C TRP A 320 15.37 3.30 1.11
N GLY A 321 15.23 4.63 1.05
CA GLY A 321 16.33 5.59 0.87
C GLY A 321 16.69 5.92 -0.58
N LEU A 322 16.16 5.24 -1.59
CA LEU A 322 16.31 5.55 -3.03
C LEU A 322 14.96 5.39 -3.74
N VAL A 323 14.04 6.28 -3.51
CA VAL A 323 12.71 6.26 -4.15
C VAL A 323 12.85 6.63 -5.62
N THR A 324 12.28 5.80 -6.49
CA THR A 324 12.30 5.99 -7.94
C THR A 324 10.94 6.51 -8.43
N TYR A 325 10.96 7.37 -9.45
CA TYR A 325 9.76 8.03 -9.98
C TYR A 325 9.79 8.11 -11.50
N ARG A 326 8.63 8.06 -12.13
CA ARG A 326 8.51 8.65 -13.47
C ARG A 326 8.84 10.14 -13.40
N GLU A 327 9.49 10.70 -14.43
CA GLU A 327 9.74 12.14 -14.53
C GLU A 327 8.47 12.98 -14.31
N THR A 328 7.33 12.52 -14.84
CA THR A 328 6.03 13.21 -14.72
C THR A 328 5.41 13.15 -13.31
N ALA A 329 5.93 12.30 -12.43
CA ALA A 329 5.46 12.16 -11.06
C ALA A 329 6.33 12.91 -10.03
N LEU A 330 7.53 13.37 -10.44
CA LEU A 330 8.48 14.06 -9.55
C LEU A 330 8.83 15.47 -10.00
N LEU A 331 8.92 15.71 -11.32
CA LEU A 331 9.42 16.96 -11.87
C LEU A 331 8.29 17.97 -12.10
N TYR A 332 8.56 19.20 -11.70
CA TYR A 332 7.64 20.32 -11.88
C TYR A 332 8.34 21.53 -12.50
N ASP A 333 7.73 22.12 -13.48
CA ASP A 333 8.23 23.30 -14.20
C ASP A 333 7.25 24.46 -14.00
N ASP A 334 7.69 25.50 -13.29
CA ASP A 334 6.85 26.66 -12.96
C ASP A 334 6.31 27.42 -14.18
N GLU A 335 7.00 27.30 -15.34
CA GLU A 335 6.61 28.03 -16.56
C GLU A 335 5.55 27.29 -17.39
N VAL A 336 5.56 25.96 -17.36
CA VAL A 336 4.71 25.14 -18.26
C VAL A 336 3.79 24.17 -17.56
N SER A 337 4.07 23.76 -16.30
CA SER A 337 3.26 22.80 -15.57
C SER A 337 2.02 23.45 -14.96
N SER A 338 0.88 22.75 -15.01
CA SER A 338 -0.36 23.22 -14.39
C SER A 338 -0.35 23.07 -12.87
N SER A 339 -1.30 23.74 -12.19
CA SER A 339 -1.54 23.53 -10.75
C SER A 339 -1.95 22.09 -10.43
N LEU A 340 -2.61 21.40 -11.36
CA LEU A 340 -2.95 19.98 -11.21
C LEU A 340 -1.69 19.10 -11.24
N ASN A 341 -0.71 19.39 -12.12
CA ASN A 341 0.59 18.70 -12.10
C ASN A 341 1.31 18.93 -10.77
N ARG A 342 1.29 20.18 -10.25
CA ARG A 342 1.90 20.51 -8.97
C ARG A 342 1.29 19.73 -7.82
N GLN A 343 -0.05 19.63 -7.78
CA GLN A 343 -0.76 18.83 -6.80
C GLN A 343 -0.40 17.35 -6.92
N ARG A 344 -0.40 16.79 -8.15
CA ARG A 344 -0.02 15.39 -8.37
C ARG A 344 1.40 15.09 -7.88
N VAL A 345 2.38 15.92 -8.21
CA VAL A 345 3.77 15.74 -7.73
C VAL A 345 3.82 15.78 -6.20
N ALA A 346 3.07 16.68 -5.55
CA ALA A 346 2.99 16.72 -4.09
C ALA A 346 2.39 15.43 -3.50
N MET A 347 1.32 14.90 -4.12
CA MET A 347 0.68 13.65 -3.69
C MET A 347 1.63 12.47 -3.82
N VAL A 348 2.25 12.27 -4.99
CA VAL A 348 3.16 11.13 -5.19
C VAL A 348 4.38 11.23 -4.26
N ILE A 349 4.96 12.42 -4.05
CA ILE A 349 6.05 12.59 -3.06
C ILE A 349 5.58 12.20 -1.65
N ALA A 350 4.38 12.60 -1.25
CA ALA A 350 3.83 12.30 0.07
C ALA A 350 3.49 10.81 0.22
N HIS A 351 2.98 10.17 -0.85
CA HIS A 351 2.74 8.73 -0.93
C HIS A 351 4.01 7.94 -0.65
N GLU A 352 5.04 8.12 -1.48
CA GLU A 352 6.30 7.39 -1.37
C GLU A 352 7.03 7.62 -0.04
N LEU A 353 6.93 8.83 0.51
CA LEU A 353 7.52 9.11 1.82
C LEU A 353 6.71 8.55 2.99
N SER A 354 5.40 8.28 2.83
CA SER A 354 4.61 7.56 3.82
C SER A 354 5.03 6.09 3.94
N HIS A 355 5.37 5.47 2.82
CA HIS A 355 5.89 4.11 2.78
C HIS A 355 7.14 3.89 3.62
N GLN A 356 7.93 4.93 3.89
CA GLN A 356 9.12 4.81 4.74
C GLN A 356 8.77 4.29 6.16
N TRP A 357 7.51 4.39 6.59
CA TRP A 357 6.95 3.78 7.81
C TRP A 357 6.05 2.59 7.49
N PHE A 358 5.15 2.72 6.49
CA PHE A 358 4.19 1.68 6.08
C PHE A 358 4.66 1.02 4.77
N GLY A 359 5.42 -0.03 4.89
CA GLY A 359 6.09 -0.74 3.79
C GLY A 359 7.55 -1.04 4.13
N ASP A 360 8.32 -0.03 4.49
CA ASP A 360 9.77 -0.13 4.73
C ASP A 360 10.07 -0.52 6.19
N LEU A 361 9.72 0.34 7.14
CA LEU A 361 9.94 0.09 8.57
C LEU A 361 9.14 -1.13 9.03
N VAL A 362 7.85 -1.14 8.74
CA VAL A 362 6.94 -2.24 8.99
C VAL A 362 6.38 -2.71 7.66
N THR A 363 6.64 -3.95 7.28
CA THR A 363 6.22 -4.55 6.00
C THR A 363 5.13 -5.59 6.26
N MET A 364 4.19 -5.79 5.34
CA MET A 364 3.22 -6.89 5.44
C MET A 364 3.93 -8.25 5.53
N GLU A 365 3.31 -9.21 6.21
CA GLU A 365 3.83 -10.59 6.29
C GLU A 365 3.78 -11.29 4.92
N TRP A 366 2.72 -11.01 4.15
CA TRP A 366 2.49 -11.54 2.81
C TRP A 366 1.65 -10.54 1.99
N TRP A 367 1.66 -10.69 0.69
CA TRP A 367 1.01 -9.81 -0.28
C TRP A 367 -0.52 -9.71 -0.11
N ASP A 368 -1.16 -10.65 0.60
CA ASP A 368 -2.59 -10.61 0.91
C ASP A 368 -3.00 -9.45 1.85
N ASP A 369 -2.02 -8.85 2.54
CA ASP A 369 -2.19 -7.63 3.36
C ASP A 369 -1.47 -6.40 2.76
N ILE A 370 -1.26 -6.32 1.42
CA ILE A 370 -0.59 -5.20 0.75
C ILE A 370 -1.27 -3.84 1.04
N TRP A 371 -2.55 -3.83 1.31
CA TRP A 371 -3.29 -2.63 1.70
C TRP A 371 -2.75 -1.95 2.98
N LEU A 372 -1.99 -2.67 3.81
CA LEU A 372 -1.30 -2.09 4.98
C LEU A 372 -0.17 -1.14 4.56
N ASN A 373 0.39 -1.33 3.37
CA ASN A 373 1.33 -0.41 2.75
C ASN A 373 0.55 0.64 1.96
N GLU A 374 -0.18 0.21 0.93
CA GLU A 374 -0.78 1.08 -0.08
C GLU A 374 -1.97 1.90 0.44
N GLY A 375 -2.85 1.29 1.23
CA GLY A 375 -3.98 2.02 1.82
C GLY A 375 -3.52 3.09 2.84
N PHE A 376 -2.43 2.84 3.57
CA PHE A 376 -1.84 3.89 4.41
C PHE A 376 -1.18 4.98 3.57
N ALA A 377 -0.47 4.61 2.51
CA ALA A 377 0.17 5.57 1.63
C ALA A 377 -0.87 6.44 0.90
N ASP A 378 -1.97 5.84 0.38
CA ASP A 378 -3.11 6.57 -0.19
C ASP A 378 -3.73 7.55 0.82
N TYR A 379 -4.00 7.12 2.05
CA TYR A 379 -4.54 8.03 3.04
C TYR A 379 -3.58 9.17 3.41
N MET A 380 -2.31 8.85 3.61
CA MET A 380 -1.30 9.82 4.05
C MET A 380 -0.86 10.75 2.93
N GLU A 381 -0.96 10.37 1.64
CA GLU A 381 -0.62 11.27 0.53
C GLU A 381 -1.47 12.54 0.53
N TYR A 382 -2.76 12.45 0.91
CA TYR A 382 -3.63 13.61 1.05
C TYR A 382 -3.19 14.48 2.23
N VAL A 383 -2.84 13.87 3.35
CA VAL A 383 -2.33 14.59 4.53
C VAL A 383 -1.01 15.28 4.20
N GLY A 384 -0.08 14.59 3.57
CA GLY A 384 1.23 15.14 3.20
C GLY A 384 1.15 16.21 2.13
N ALA A 385 0.28 16.08 1.13
CA ALA A 385 0.08 17.10 0.10
C ALA A 385 -0.53 18.40 0.67
N ASP A 386 -1.41 18.31 1.66
CA ASP A 386 -1.88 19.49 2.40
C ASP A 386 -0.75 20.15 3.21
N VAL A 387 0.14 19.37 3.79
CA VAL A 387 1.37 19.89 4.44
C VAL A 387 2.26 20.60 3.43
N ILE A 388 2.55 19.99 2.29
CA ILE A 388 3.38 20.61 1.22
C ILE A 388 2.79 21.95 0.77
N SER A 389 1.48 21.99 0.55
CA SER A 389 0.77 23.15 0.02
C SER A 389 0.35 24.18 1.07
N ASN A 390 0.62 23.94 2.36
CA ASN A 390 0.05 24.70 3.48
C ASN A 390 -1.49 24.78 3.43
N ASN A 391 -2.14 23.64 3.17
CA ASN A 391 -3.58 23.44 2.98
C ASN A 391 -4.19 24.16 1.75
N ALA A 392 -3.38 24.67 0.83
CA ALA A 392 -3.90 25.37 -0.35
C ALA A 392 -4.63 24.45 -1.33
N PHE A 393 -4.32 23.15 -1.32
CA PHE A 393 -5.01 22.16 -2.17
C PHE A 393 -6.32 21.67 -1.56
N SER A 394 -6.54 21.83 -0.25
CA SER A 394 -7.74 21.31 0.45
C SER A 394 -7.94 19.81 0.22
N MET A 395 -6.89 19.03 0.42
CA MET A 395 -6.83 17.61 0.07
C MET A 395 -7.80 16.75 0.86
N ASP A 396 -8.04 17.07 2.15
CA ASP A 396 -9.06 16.37 2.95
C ASP A 396 -10.47 16.39 2.30
N THR A 397 -10.81 17.50 1.61
CA THR A 397 -12.05 17.56 0.84
C THR A 397 -11.97 16.73 -0.44
N GLN A 398 -10.82 16.73 -1.10
CA GLN A 398 -10.62 15.99 -2.35
C GLN A 398 -10.59 14.47 -2.13
N PHE A 399 -10.20 13.99 -0.95
CA PHE A 399 -10.25 12.57 -0.60
C PHE A 399 -11.63 11.96 -0.85
N VAL A 400 -12.70 12.65 -0.44
CA VAL A 400 -14.06 12.17 -0.65
C VAL A 400 -14.47 12.12 -2.12
N SER A 401 -13.98 13.07 -2.92
CA SER A 401 -14.32 13.15 -4.35
C SER A 401 -13.44 12.31 -5.26
N ARG A 402 -12.38 11.72 -4.71
CA ARG A 402 -11.43 10.84 -5.41
C ARG A 402 -11.44 9.46 -4.75
N SER A 403 -10.57 9.17 -3.77
CA SER A 403 -10.39 7.82 -3.21
C SER A 403 -11.72 7.18 -2.75
N VAL A 404 -12.55 7.87 -1.96
CA VAL A 404 -13.84 7.28 -1.53
C VAL A 404 -14.74 6.96 -2.71
N ARG A 405 -14.83 7.86 -3.70
CA ARG A 405 -15.70 7.67 -4.86
C ARG A 405 -15.16 6.61 -5.83
N ASP A 406 -13.88 6.62 -6.10
CA ASP A 406 -13.24 5.70 -7.05
C ASP A 406 -13.27 4.27 -6.48
N ALA A 407 -12.95 4.09 -5.19
CA ALA A 407 -13.17 2.83 -4.48
C ALA A 407 -14.61 2.33 -4.54
N MET A 408 -15.59 3.21 -4.26
CA MET A 408 -17.02 2.85 -4.34
C MET A 408 -17.46 2.48 -5.75
N ALA A 409 -16.86 3.08 -6.78
CA ALA A 409 -17.20 2.80 -8.17
C ALA A 409 -16.75 1.38 -8.58
N LEU A 410 -15.65 0.87 -8.05
CA LEU A 410 -15.19 -0.49 -8.25
C LEU A 410 -15.93 -1.47 -7.34
N ASP A 411 -16.05 -1.16 -6.05
CA ASP A 411 -16.57 -2.07 -5.03
C ASP A 411 -18.10 -2.24 -5.04
N GLN A 412 -18.83 -1.49 -5.86
CA GLN A 412 -20.25 -1.70 -6.17
C GLN A 412 -20.49 -2.84 -7.16
N LEU A 413 -19.43 -3.41 -7.75
CA LEU A 413 -19.52 -4.48 -8.74
C LEU A 413 -19.47 -5.86 -8.06
N ASP A 414 -20.17 -6.85 -8.60
CA ASP A 414 -20.04 -8.24 -8.13
C ASP A 414 -18.70 -8.89 -8.53
N THR A 415 -17.93 -8.24 -9.40
CA THR A 415 -16.55 -8.63 -9.75
C THR A 415 -15.49 -8.08 -8.81
N SER A 416 -15.89 -7.28 -7.80
CA SER A 416 -14.99 -6.81 -6.74
C SER A 416 -14.48 -7.96 -5.87
N HIS A 417 -13.54 -7.65 -5.01
CA HIS A 417 -12.96 -8.58 -4.04
C HIS A 417 -12.80 -7.93 -2.64
N PRO A 418 -12.61 -8.71 -1.58
CA PRO A 418 -12.24 -8.18 -0.27
C PRO A 418 -10.91 -7.43 -0.31
N ILE A 419 -10.67 -6.50 0.62
CA ILE A 419 -9.36 -5.86 0.79
C ILE A 419 -8.28 -6.92 1.10
N PHE A 420 -8.57 -7.84 2.03
CA PHE A 420 -7.72 -8.99 2.31
C PHE A 420 -8.14 -10.17 1.42
N VAL A 421 -7.27 -10.57 0.52
CA VAL A 421 -7.45 -11.70 -0.39
C VAL A 421 -6.25 -12.63 -0.29
N PRO A 422 -6.42 -13.90 0.11
CA PRO A 422 -5.32 -14.86 0.05
C PRO A 422 -4.80 -15.00 -1.39
N VAL A 423 -3.56 -14.66 -1.60
CA VAL A 423 -2.86 -14.76 -2.90
C VAL A 423 -1.75 -15.79 -2.80
N SER A 424 -1.49 -16.53 -3.88
CA SER A 424 -0.58 -17.68 -3.87
C SER A 424 0.35 -17.75 -5.08
N ASP A 425 0.07 -17.03 -6.13
CA ASP A 425 0.91 -16.95 -7.33
C ASP A 425 1.15 -15.50 -7.76
N ILE A 426 2.06 -15.31 -8.71
CA ILE A 426 2.51 -14.00 -9.16
C ILE A 426 1.36 -13.18 -9.77
N ASP A 427 0.52 -13.81 -10.60
CA ASP A 427 -0.60 -13.11 -11.24
C ASP A 427 -1.63 -12.66 -10.21
N GLU A 428 -1.91 -13.48 -9.18
CA GLU A 428 -2.78 -13.12 -8.06
C GLU A 428 -2.16 -11.98 -7.22
N ILE A 429 -0.83 -11.97 -7.03
CA ILE A 429 -0.13 -10.89 -6.32
C ILE A 429 -0.28 -9.56 -7.08
N PHE A 430 -0.03 -9.54 -8.39
CA PHE A 430 -0.19 -8.31 -9.16
C PHE A 430 -1.66 -7.85 -9.26
N ALA A 431 -2.62 -8.77 -9.22
CA ALA A 431 -4.04 -8.44 -9.31
C ALA A 431 -4.60 -7.69 -8.08
N VAL A 432 -3.92 -7.70 -6.93
CA VAL A 432 -4.35 -6.98 -5.72
C VAL A 432 -3.74 -5.57 -5.60
N PHE A 433 -2.93 -5.13 -6.56
CA PHE A 433 -2.50 -3.74 -6.67
C PHE A 433 -3.55 -2.92 -7.44
N ASP A 434 -4.70 -2.68 -6.82
CA ASP A 434 -5.84 -2.01 -7.42
C ASP A 434 -6.52 -1.02 -6.44
N ASP A 435 -7.55 -0.30 -6.91
CA ASP A 435 -8.29 0.70 -6.12
C ASP A 435 -8.95 0.10 -4.85
N ILE A 436 -9.05 -1.24 -4.72
CA ILE A 436 -9.54 -1.88 -3.48
C ILE A 436 -8.43 -1.85 -2.41
N SER A 437 -7.21 -2.19 -2.75
CA SER A 437 -6.08 -2.13 -1.81
C SER A 437 -5.70 -0.69 -1.48
N TYR A 438 -5.69 0.21 -2.48
CA TYR A 438 -5.32 1.62 -2.34
C TYR A 438 -6.48 2.45 -1.77
N ASP A 439 -7.45 2.80 -2.59
CA ASP A 439 -8.51 3.76 -2.30
C ASP A 439 -9.51 3.28 -1.23
N LYS A 440 -9.98 2.01 -1.32
CA LYS A 440 -10.84 1.45 -0.27
C LYS A 440 -10.04 1.25 1.02
N GLY A 441 -8.80 0.75 0.93
CA GLY A 441 -7.88 0.64 2.05
C GLY A 441 -7.72 1.97 2.78
N GLY A 442 -7.38 3.05 2.06
CA GLY A 442 -7.27 4.41 2.57
C GLY A 442 -8.58 4.94 3.15
N SER A 443 -9.72 4.64 2.49
CA SER A 443 -11.05 5.03 2.99
C SER A 443 -11.42 4.37 4.33
N ILE A 444 -11.05 3.10 4.52
CA ILE A 444 -11.27 2.37 5.78
C ILE A 444 -10.36 2.91 6.88
N ILE A 445 -9.10 3.25 6.55
CA ILE A 445 -8.17 3.90 7.48
C ILE A 445 -8.71 5.28 7.91
N ARG A 446 -9.22 6.08 6.97
CA ARG A 446 -9.88 7.36 7.25
C ARG A 446 -11.09 7.18 8.17
N MET A 447 -11.96 6.20 7.91
CA MET A 447 -13.10 5.88 8.75
C MET A 447 -12.67 5.47 10.17
N LEU A 448 -11.58 4.73 10.31
CA LEU A 448 -10.99 4.36 11.60
C LEU A 448 -10.50 5.61 12.34
N ASN A 449 -9.81 6.53 11.66
CA ASN A 449 -9.36 7.80 12.27
C ASN A 449 -10.55 8.62 12.80
N TYR A 450 -11.61 8.80 12.01
CA TYR A 450 -12.84 9.46 12.47
C TYR A 450 -13.45 8.78 13.71
N THR A 451 -13.44 7.45 13.74
CA THR A 451 -14.01 6.66 14.84
C THR A 451 -13.22 6.79 16.13
N LEU A 452 -11.91 6.84 16.05
CA LEU A 452 -11.01 6.89 17.21
C LEU A 452 -10.67 8.31 17.67
N SER A 453 -10.84 9.33 16.85
CA SER A 453 -10.21 10.64 16.86
C SER A 453 -8.73 10.60 16.47
N ASP A 454 -8.22 11.72 15.91
CA ASP A 454 -6.83 11.82 15.45
C ASP A 454 -5.81 11.51 16.56
N GLU A 455 -6.07 11.97 17.78
CA GLU A 455 -5.17 11.72 18.91
C GLU A 455 -5.00 10.21 19.21
N VAL A 456 -6.12 9.48 19.33
CA VAL A 456 -6.10 8.04 19.67
C VAL A 456 -5.61 7.22 18.49
N PHE A 457 -5.99 7.60 17.29
CA PHE A 457 -5.51 6.97 16.05
C PHE A 457 -3.98 7.06 15.95
N ARG A 458 -3.39 8.24 16.17
CA ARG A 458 -1.92 8.43 16.17
C ARG A 458 -1.22 7.64 17.29
N GLN A 459 -1.82 7.53 18.48
CA GLN A 459 -1.31 6.66 19.55
C GLN A 459 -1.29 5.19 19.12
N GLY A 460 -2.37 4.73 18.47
CA GLY A 460 -2.45 3.38 17.90
C GLY A 460 -1.43 3.12 16.81
N LEU A 461 -1.23 4.07 15.89
CA LEU A 461 -0.20 3.99 14.84
C LEU A 461 1.20 3.93 15.42
N HIS A 462 1.52 4.81 16.39
CA HIS A 462 2.82 4.79 17.07
C HIS A 462 3.10 3.43 17.72
N ALA A 463 2.11 2.85 18.41
CA ALA A 463 2.24 1.54 19.02
C ALA A 463 2.43 0.43 17.96
N TYR A 464 1.63 0.44 16.87
CA TYR A 464 1.75 -0.52 15.77
C TYR A 464 3.13 -0.48 15.13
N LEU A 465 3.60 0.70 14.75
CA LEU A 465 4.89 0.90 14.10
C LEU A 465 6.05 0.57 15.03
N THR A 466 6.00 0.97 16.30
CA THR A 466 7.07 0.71 17.27
C THR A 466 7.20 -0.78 17.56
N ASN A 467 6.07 -1.48 17.79
CA ASN A 467 6.08 -2.89 18.15
C ASN A 467 6.53 -3.81 17.02
N ASN A 468 6.41 -3.36 15.77
CA ASN A 468 6.75 -4.13 14.59
C ASN A 468 7.91 -3.50 13.78
N SER A 469 8.65 -2.54 14.33
CA SER A 469 9.78 -1.89 13.66
C SER A 469 10.79 -2.90 13.14
N TYR A 470 11.19 -2.75 11.87
CA TYR A 470 12.14 -3.62 11.16
C TYR A 470 11.67 -5.07 11.02
N ALA A 471 10.38 -5.33 11.24
CA ALA A 471 9.76 -6.64 11.15
C ALA A 471 8.55 -6.62 10.20
N ASN A 472 7.81 -7.73 10.18
CA ASN A 472 6.60 -7.86 9.38
C ASN A 472 5.36 -7.85 10.26
N ALA A 473 4.25 -7.42 9.70
CA ALA A 473 2.97 -7.37 10.39
C ALA A 473 1.80 -7.73 9.45
N ASN A 474 0.67 -8.07 10.02
CA ASN A 474 -0.60 -8.28 9.32
C ASN A 474 -1.70 -7.40 9.95
N HIS A 475 -2.87 -7.36 9.34
CA HIS A 475 -3.97 -6.53 9.82
C HIS A 475 -4.37 -6.81 11.29
N LYS A 476 -4.14 -8.01 11.84
CA LYS A 476 -4.45 -8.33 13.25
C LYS A 476 -3.52 -7.61 14.22
N HIS A 477 -2.27 -7.37 13.82
CA HIS A 477 -1.34 -6.56 14.61
C HIS A 477 -1.81 -5.10 14.69
N LEU A 478 -2.29 -4.54 13.57
CA LEU A 478 -2.87 -3.20 13.53
C LEU A 478 -4.13 -3.11 14.40
N TRP A 479 -5.05 -4.08 14.27
CA TRP A 479 -6.28 -4.10 15.07
C TRP A 479 -6.00 -4.15 16.56
N ARG A 480 -5.01 -4.91 16.99
CA ARG A 480 -4.60 -5.00 18.40
C ARG A 480 -4.11 -3.66 18.91
N ALA A 481 -3.17 -3.02 18.22
CA ALA A 481 -2.63 -1.71 18.61
C ALA A 481 -3.72 -0.64 18.70
N MET A 482 -4.64 -0.59 17.72
CA MET A 482 -5.76 0.34 17.70
C MET A 482 -6.79 0.06 18.81
N THR A 483 -7.06 -1.21 19.12
CA THR A 483 -7.95 -1.62 20.22
C THR A 483 -7.38 -1.21 21.56
N GLU A 484 -6.08 -1.42 21.77
CA GLU A 484 -5.38 -1.02 23.01
C GLU A 484 -5.44 0.50 23.18
N ALA A 485 -5.12 1.28 22.14
CA ALA A 485 -5.21 2.74 22.17
C ALA A 485 -6.65 3.21 22.47
N ALA A 486 -7.66 2.66 21.77
CA ALA A 486 -9.06 2.96 22.00
C ALA A 486 -9.51 2.67 23.44
N SER A 487 -8.99 1.59 24.04
CA SER A 487 -9.35 1.15 25.40
C SER A 487 -8.96 2.13 26.50
N LEU A 488 -7.95 2.98 26.23
CA LEU A 488 -7.48 4.01 27.15
C LEU A 488 -8.40 5.24 27.16
N ASN A 489 -9.17 5.46 26.09
CA ASN A 489 -10.10 6.57 25.98
C ASN A 489 -11.53 6.11 26.34
N LYS A 490 -12.04 6.53 27.51
CA LYS A 490 -13.39 6.16 28.01
C LYS A 490 -14.55 6.64 27.13
N LYS A 491 -14.33 7.60 26.25
CA LYS A 491 -15.35 8.17 25.36
C LYS A 491 -15.58 7.28 24.12
N ILE A 492 -14.57 6.49 23.72
CA ILE A 492 -14.69 5.60 22.56
C ILE A 492 -15.46 4.35 22.98
N LYS A 493 -16.59 4.14 22.36
CA LYS A 493 -17.50 3.02 22.63
C LYS A 493 -17.94 2.37 21.34
N ASN A 494 -18.21 1.07 21.42
CA ASN A 494 -18.86 0.33 20.35
C ASN A 494 -20.40 0.53 20.37
N TRP A 495 -21.10 -0.12 19.46
CA TRP A 495 -22.56 -0.11 19.31
C TRP A 495 -23.34 -0.62 20.56
N ASN A 496 -22.71 -1.36 21.45
CA ASN A 496 -23.29 -1.82 22.72
C ASN A 496 -22.88 -0.93 23.92
N CYS A 497 -22.33 0.26 23.66
CA CYS A 497 -21.82 1.19 24.69
C CYS A 497 -20.70 0.58 25.56
N THR A 498 -20.03 -0.49 25.11
CA THR A 498 -18.86 -1.09 25.74
C THR A 498 -17.56 -0.61 25.09
N LYS A 499 -16.41 -1.10 25.51
CA LYS A 499 -15.11 -0.80 24.87
C LYS A 499 -15.14 -1.27 23.41
N LEU A 500 -14.60 -0.44 22.53
CA LEU A 500 -14.47 -0.80 21.12
C LEU A 500 -13.38 -1.88 20.94
N ASN A 501 -13.75 -2.97 20.27
CA ASN A 501 -12.82 -3.94 19.69
C ASN A 501 -12.71 -3.64 18.19
N VAL A 502 -11.53 -3.22 17.74
CA VAL A 502 -11.32 -2.80 16.35
C VAL A 502 -11.41 -3.98 15.39
N SER A 503 -11.05 -5.21 15.81
CA SER A 503 -11.23 -6.41 14.98
C SER A 503 -12.71 -6.69 14.69
N GLU A 504 -13.59 -6.60 15.70
CA GLU A 504 -15.03 -6.79 15.50
C GLU A 504 -15.64 -5.72 14.59
N PHE A 505 -15.12 -4.50 14.68
CA PHE A 505 -15.55 -3.40 13.85
C PHE A 505 -15.07 -3.54 12.40
N LEU A 506 -13.77 -3.78 12.16
CA LEU A 506 -13.18 -3.65 10.83
C LEU A 506 -13.08 -4.95 10.03
N ASN A 507 -13.10 -6.13 10.67
CA ASN A 507 -13.09 -7.38 9.91
C ASN A 507 -14.21 -7.47 8.86
N PRO A 508 -15.47 -7.02 9.10
CA PRO A 508 -16.50 -7.00 8.04
C PRO A 508 -16.14 -6.09 6.85
N TRP A 509 -15.31 -5.07 7.04
CA TRP A 509 -14.89 -4.14 5.99
C TRP A 509 -13.72 -4.64 5.15
N VAL A 510 -12.85 -5.46 5.76
CA VAL A 510 -11.61 -5.96 5.15
C VAL A 510 -11.79 -7.37 4.55
N LEU A 511 -12.57 -8.24 5.21
CA LEU A 511 -12.70 -9.66 4.85
C LEU A 511 -13.91 -9.96 3.94
N GLN A 512 -14.63 -8.96 3.49
CA GLN A 512 -15.68 -9.09 2.46
C GLN A 512 -15.66 -7.89 1.52
N MET A 513 -16.06 -8.11 0.28
CA MET A 513 -16.24 -7.07 -0.73
C MET A 513 -17.50 -6.26 -0.49
N GLY A 514 -17.63 -5.12 -1.14
CA GLY A 514 -18.80 -4.27 -1.12
C GLY A 514 -18.88 -3.36 0.10
N TYR A 515 -19.93 -2.56 0.13
CA TYR A 515 -20.22 -1.58 1.17
C TYR A 515 -21.72 -1.37 1.33
N PRO A 516 -22.18 -0.82 2.48
CA PRO A 516 -23.60 -0.62 2.71
C PRO A 516 -24.15 0.64 2.04
N VAL A 517 -25.42 0.60 1.64
CA VAL A 517 -26.27 1.78 1.56
C VAL A 517 -27.18 1.80 2.79
N LEU A 518 -27.28 2.96 3.42
CA LEU A 518 -28.15 3.23 4.56
C LEU A 518 -29.47 3.80 4.04
N ASP A 519 -30.56 3.04 4.16
CA ASP A 519 -31.88 3.50 3.82
C ASP A 519 -32.49 4.20 5.03
N VAL A 520 -32.82 5.49 4.90
CA VAL A 520 -33.30 6.37 5.96
C VAL A 520 -34.79 6.69 5.72
N GLN A 521 -35.65 6.19 6.59
CA GLN A 521 -37.10 6.42 6.54
C GLN A 521 -37.53 7.21 7.77
N ARG A 522 -38.01 8.44 7.58
CA ARG A 522 -38.50 9.30 8.64
C ARG A 522 -40.00 9.12 8.84
N THR A 523 -40.40 9.20 10.12
CA THR A 523 -41.81 9.29 10.52
C THR A 523 -42.13 10.76 10.79
N TYR A 524 -43.01 11.34 10.00
CA TYR A 524 -43.37 12.73 10.08
C TYR A 524 -44.66 12.89 10.91
N ASP A 525 -45.64 13.16 10.84
CA ASP A 525 -46.97 13.37 11.42
C ASP A 525 -47.30 12.51 12.68
N SER A 526 -46.29 12.13 13.49
CA SER A 526 -46.49 11.33 14.70
C SER A 526 -46.06 12.07 15.97
N TRP A 527 -46.55 11.64 17.12
CA TRP A 527 -46.13 12.17 18.43
C TRP A 527 -44.66 11.86 18.72
N CYS A 528 -44.14 10.78 18.13
CA CYS A 528 -42.75 10.34 18.26
C CYS A 528 -42.10 10.43 16.91
N LYS A 529 -41.47 11.58 16.63
CA LYS A 529 -40.76 11.84 15.38
C LYS A 529 -39.42 11.06 15.37
N SER A 530 -39.20 10.24 14.38
CA SER A 530 -38.02 9.39 14.30
C SER A 530 -37.55 9.17 12.87
N ALA A 531 -36.32 8.75 12.73
CA ALA A 531 -35.75 8.22 11.50
C ALA A 531 -35.27 6.78 11.75
N ASN A 532 -35.82 5.85 11.03
CA ASN A 532 -35.37 4.45 11.02
C ASN A 532 -34.34 4.28 9.93
N ILE A 533 -33.18 3.75 10.31
CA ILE A 533 -32.00 3.55 9.43
C ILE A 533 -31.72 2.05 9.37
N THR A 534 -31.80 1.50 8.17
CA THR A 534 -31.46 0.11 7.85
C THR A 534 -30.30 0.07 6.88
N GLN A 535 -29.59 -1.04 6.80
CA GLN A 535 -28.51 -1.23 5.85
C GLN A 535 -28.77 -2.41 4.91
N ARG A 536 -28.28 -2.31 3.70
CA ARG A 536 -28.15 -3.40 2.73
C ARG A 536 -26.89 -3.19 1.91
N ARG A 537 -26.34 -4.25 1.30
CA ARG A 537 -25.23 -4.10 0.34
C ARG A 537 -25.70 -3.24 -0.85
N PHE A 538 -24.88 -2.29 -1.26
CA PHE A 538 -25.08 -1.57 -2.50
C PHE A 538 -24.44 -2.35 -3.68
N VAL A 539 -25.22 -2.64 -4.71
CA VAL A 539 -24.77 -3.25 -5.97
C VAL A 539 -25.41 -2.48 -7.12
N LEU A 540 -24.63 -2.15 -8.14
CA LEU A 540 -25.11 -1.29 -9.23
C LEU A 540 -26.19 -1.95 -10.09
N ASP A 541 -26.08 -3.26 -10.36
CA ASP A 541 -27.05 -4.02 -11.17
C ASP A 541 -27.24 -5.43 -10.57
N GLU A 542 -28.32 -5.62 -9.86
CA GLU A 542 -28.65 -6.90 -9.20
C GLU A 542 -28.94 -8.06 -10.20
N ASN A 543 -29.25 -7.75 -11.46
CA ASN A 543 -29.74 -8.73 -12.41
C ASN A 543 -28.71 -9.25 -13.41
N LYS A 544 -27.60 -8.53 -13.66
CA LYS A 544 -26.67 -8.82 -14.76
C LYS A 544 -25.33 -9.41 -14.34
N GLN A 545 -24.89 -9.23 -13.11
CA GLN A 545 -23.47 -9.45 -12.73
C GLN A 545 -23.15 -10.83 -12.16
N LYS A 546 -24.13 -11.62 -11.75
CA LYS A 546 -23.89 -12.94 -11.12
C LYS A 546 -23.09 -13.95 -11.93
N SER A 547 -22.98 -13.76 -13.25
CA SER A 547 -22.24 -14.66 -14.13
C SER A 547 -20.71 -14.44 -14.16
N TYR A 548 -20.25 -13.30 -13.68
CA TYR A 548 -18.82 -12.92 -13.69
C TYR A 548 -18.19 -12.84 -12.28
N ALA A 549 -19.02 -12.94 -11.24
CA ALA A 549 -18.56 -12.84 -9.87
C ALA A 549 -17.75 -14.07 -9.44
N ASN A 550 -16.71 -13.86 -8.65
CA ASN A 550 -15.99 -14.98 -8.02
C ASN A 550 -16.90 -15.64 -6.96
N PRO A 551 -17.27 -16.91 -7.12
CA PRO A 551 -18.18 -17.59 -6.19
C PRO A 551 -17.69 -17.61 -4.72
N ALA A 552 -16.37 -17.52 -4.50
CA ALA A 552 -15.77 -17.49 -3.17
C ALA A 552 -16.17 -16.24 -2.37
N TYR A 553 -16.44 -15.11 -3.05
CA TYR A 553 -16.78 -13.83 -2.40
C TYR A 553 -18.26 -13.57 -2.28
N LEU A 554 -19.11 -14.41 -2.90
CA LEU A 554 -20.58 -14.22 -2.87
C LEU A 554 -21.26 -14.70 -1.57
N LYS A 555 -20.55 -15.46 -0.73
CA LYS A 555 -21.04 -15.95 0.55
C LYS A 555 -20.04 -15.63 1.67
N PRO A 556 -19.86 -14.35 1.99
CA PRO A 556 -18.90 -13.94 3.00
C PRO A 556 -19.37 -14.30 4.41
N LEU A 557 -18.41 -14.40 5.34
CA LEU A 557 -18.65 -14.71 6.75
C LEU A 557 -19.64 -13.74 7.43
N TYR A 558 -19.64 -12.48 7.01
CA TYR A 558 -20.47 -11.41 7.62
C TYR A 558 -21.75 -11.10 6.84
N ASN A 559 -22.11 -11.92 5.84
CA ASN A 559 -23.37 -11.81 5.07
C ASN A 559 -23.63 -10.39 4.50
N PHE A 560 -22.60 -9.67 4.10
CA PHE A 560 -22.68 -8.29 3.62
C PHE A 560 -23.36 -7.34 4.60
N THR A 561 -23.02 -7.45 5.88
CA THR A 561 -23.46 -6.53 6.92
C THR A 561 -22.26 -5.96 7.67
N TRP A 562 -22.40 -4.74 8.18
CA TRP A 562 -21.32 -3.98 8.79
C TRP A 562 -21.76 -3.30 10.07
N HIS A 563 -20.86 -3.11 11.02
CA HIS A 563 -21.02 -2.10 12.05
C HIS A 563 -20.58 -0.77 11.46
N VAL A 564 -21.54 0.17 11.26
CA VAL A 564 -21.26 1.46 10.62
C VAL A 564 -21.20 2.55 11.68
N PRO A 565 -20.02 3.19 11.90
CA PRO A 565 -19.96 4.38 12.74
C PRO A 565 -20.66 5.52 12.01
N LEU A 566 -21.59 6.18 12.68
CA LEU A 566 -22.48 7.13 12.04
C LEU A 566 -22.38 8.50 12.68
N TRP A 567 -22.03 9.50 11.87
CA TRP A 567 -22.18 10.90 12.22
C TRP A 567 -23.39 11.47 11.49
N TYR A 568 -24.22 12.22 12.23
CA TYR A 568 -25.40 12.84 11.66
C TYR A 568 -25.57 14.27 12.16
N HIS A 569 -26.22 15.09 11.36
CA HIS A 569 -26.45 16.49 11.64
C HIS A 569 -27.90 16.84 11.28
N THR A 570 -28.53 17.67 12.11
CA THR A 570 -29.86 18.24 11.83
C THR A 570 -29.71 19.74 11.65
N GLU A 571 -30.70 20.38 11.01
CA GLU A 571 -30.69 21.83 10.81
C GLU A 571 -30.62 22.61 12.13
N GLU A 572 -31.08 22.03 13.24
CA GLU A 572 -31.12 22.67 14.56
C GLU A 572 -29.95 22.30 15.47
N SER A 573 -29.23 21.24 15.16
CA SER A 573 -28.08 20.83 15.98
C SER A 573 -26.96 21.83 15.87
N PRO A 574 -26.37 22.29 16.99
CA PRO A 574 -25.21 23.17 16.96
C PRO A 574 -23.95 22.47 16.42
N ALA A 575 -23.90 21.13 16.49
CA ALA A 575 -22.80 20.29 16.05
C ALA A 575 -23.30 18.92 15.62
N PRO A 576 -22.53 18.19 14.78
CA PRO A 576 -22.83 16.81 14.44
C PRO A 576 -22.81 15.90 15.67
N GLN A 577 -23.64 14.88 15.66
CA GLN A 577 -23.72 13.84 16.68
C GLN A 577 -23.20 12.52 16.12
N SER A 578 -22.80 11.60 16.98
CA SER A 578 -22.32 10.29 16.57
C SER A 578 -23.06 9.13 17.26
N THR A 579 -23.23 8.04 16.54
CA THR A 579 -23.83 6.79 17.00
C THR A 579 -23.34 5.64 16.11
N TRP A 580 -23.97 4.47 16.20
CA TRP A 580 -23.67 3.31 15.37
C TRP A 580 -24.93 2.75 14.71
N VAL A 581 -24.79 2.31 13.46
CA VAL A 581 -25.73 1.35 12.86
C VAL A 581 -25.14 -0.04 13.09
N GLU A 582 -25.77 -0.81 13.99
CA GLU A 582 -25.33 -2.16 14.30
C GLU A 582 -25.66 -3.11 13.14
N ALA A 583 -24.77 -4.06 12.86
CA ALA A 583 -25.00 -5.10 11.86
C ALA A 583 -26.33 -5.83 12.11
N ASN A 584 -27.13 -6.02 11.05
CA ASN A 584 -28.43 -6.69 11.10
C ASN A 584 -29.52 -6.05 12.00
N LYS A 585 -29.32 -4.80 12.44
CA LYS A 585 -30.34 -4.09 13.26
C LYS A 585 -30.77 -2.77 12.60
N THR A 586 -31.99 -2.36 12.93
CA THR A 586 -32.48 -1.02 12.59
C THR A 586 -32.07 -0.05 13.69
N LEU A 587 -31.42 1.04 13.30
CA LEU A 587 -31.21 2.17 14.21
C LEU A 587 -32.42 3.11 14.15
N THR A 588 -33.00 3.44 15.28
CA THR A 588 -34.02 4.49 15.38
C THR A 588 -33.44 5.76 16.03
N LEU A 589 -33.35 6.83 15.26
CA LEU A 589 -32.99 8.16 15.75
C LEU A 589 -34.26 8.97 16.04
N TYR A 590 -34.37 9.55 17.23
CA TYR A 590 -35.43 10.48 17.55
C TYR A 590 -35.07 11.87 17.04
N THR A 591 -35.94 12.45 16.21
CA THR A 591 -35.73 13.77 15.57
C THR A 591 -36.80 14.77 16.08
N ALA A 592 -36.39 16.03 16.22
CA ALA A 592 -37.26 17.02 16.88
C ALA A 592 -38.27 17.66 15.94
N ASP A 593 -38.00 17.88 14.64
CA ASP A 593 -38.85 18.68 13.76
C ASP A 593 -39.10 18.04 12.39
N ASP A 594 -40.33 18.14 11.88
CA ASP A 594 -40.81 17.54 10.63
C ASP A 594 -40.38 18.33 9.39
N ASP A 595 -40.16 19.63 9.54
CA ASP A 595 -39.87 20.55 8.45
C ASP A 595 -38.35 20.83 8.29
N LYS A 596 -37.53 20.19 9.10
CA LYS A 596 -36.08 20.33 9.10
C LYS A 596 -35.40 19.11 8.47
N TRP A 597 -34.33 19.36 7.72
CA TRP A 597 -33.58 18.28 7.12
C TRP A 597 -32.76 17.49 8.15
N LEU A 598 -32.53 16.21 7.84
CA LEU A 598 -31.62 15.31 8.52
C LEU A 598 -30.53 14.91 7.54
N LEU A 599 -29.26 15.08 7.92
CA LEU A 599 -28.07 14.69 7.16
C LEU A 599 -27.39 13.53 7.89
N ILE A 600 -27.27 12.40 7.24
CA ILE A 600 -26.61 11.18 7.70
C ILE A 600 -25.24 11.07 7.03
N ASN A 601 -24.28 10.46 7.71
CA ASN A 601 -22.87 10.34 7.30
C ASN A 601 -22.22 11.70 7.06
N TYR A 602 -22.30 12.57 8.07
CA TYR A 602 -21.69 13.89 8.05
C TYR A 602 -20.19 13.81 7.71
N GLU A 603 -19.72 14.68 6.80
CA GLU A 603 -18.36 14.69 6.24
C GLU A 603 -17.95 13.43 5.44
N ALA A 604 -18.92 12.59 5.06
CA ALA A 604 -18.63 11.30 4.42
C ALA A 604 -17.61 10.47 5.25
N ALA A 605 -17.79 10.48 6.58
CA ALA A 605 -16.82 9.90 7.51
C ALA A 605 -16.78 8.36 7.43
N ALA A 606 -17.93 7.72 7.20
CA ALA A 606 -18.04 6.27 6.99
C ALA A 606 -18.07 5.93 5.49
N PHE A 607 -17.53 4.76 5.14
CA PHE A 607 -17.50 4.24 3.76
C PHE A 607 -18.87 3.63 3.40
N CYS A 608 -19.88 4.47 3.20
CA CYS A 608 -21.26 4.05 2.90
C CYS A 608 -21.99 5.09 2.06
N ARG A 609 -23.03 4.65 1.33
CA ARG A 609 -24.01 5.52 0.70
C ARG A 609 -25.20 5.77 1.61
N VAL A 610 -25.94 6.85 1.37
CA VAL A 610 -27.17 7.18 2.11
C VAL A 610 -28.32 7.44 1.14
N ASN A 611 -29.42 6.75 1.37
CA ASN A 611 -30.66 6.92 0.62
C ASN A 611 -31.76 7.41 1.57
N TYR A 612 -32.26 8.60 1.34
CA TYR A 612 -33.31 9.20 2.17
C TYR A 612 -34.69 8.98 1.56
N ASP A 613 -35.76 9.10 2.41
CA ASP A 613 -37.10 9.28 1.92
C ASP A 613 -37.25 10.56 1.08
N GLU A 614 -38.26 10.60 0.23
CA GLU A 614 -38.48 11.68 -0.73
C GLU A 614 -38.62 13.06 -0.07
N ARG A 615 -39.26 13.15 1.10
CA ARG A 615 -39.47 14.42 1.81
C ARG A 615 -38.15 14.97 2.33
N ASN A 616 -37.27 14.12 2.90
CA ASN A 616 -35.96 14.56 3.36
C ASN A 616 -35.05 14.93 2.20
N TRP A 617 -35.04 14.20 1.07
CA TRP A 617 -34.34 14.59 -0.15
C TRP A 617 -34.76 15.99 -0.62
N ARG A 618 -36.03 16.30 -0.63
CA ARG A 618 -36.53 17.62 -1.00
C ARG A 618 -36.13 18.72 -0.02
N MET A 619 -36.03 18.42 1.28
CA MET A 619 -35.54 19.38 2.28
C MET A 619 -34.05 19.67 2.11
N LEU A 620 -33.21 18.66 1.92
CA LEU A 620 -31.80 18.83 1.62
C LEU A 620 -31.60 19.63 0.32
N GLN A 621 -32.35 19.33 -0.74
CA GLN A 621 -32.32 20.08 -1.99
C GLN A 621 -32.70 21.56 -1.78
N ARG A 622 -33.76 21.86 -1.02
CA ARG A 622 -34.13 23.23 -0.69
C ARG A 622 -33.03 23.95 0.06
N GLN A 623 -32.40 23.29 1.03
CA GLN A 623 -31.26 23.85 1.77
C GLN A 623 -30.09 24.19 0.85
N LEU A 624 -29.73 23.28 -0.03
CA LEU A 624 -28.64 23.51 -1.01
C LEU A 624 -28.94 24.67 -1.99
N LYS A 625 -30.21 24.87 -2.32
CA LYS A 625 -30.61 25.99 -3.19
C LYS A 625 -30.68 27.33 -2.45
N SER A 626 -31.13 27.34 -1.20
CA SER A 626 -31.29 28.59 -0.41
C SER A 626 -29.96 29.05 0.19
N ASP A 627 -29.24 28.15 0.83
CA ASP A 627 -27.92 28.41 1.44
C ASP A 627 -27.14 27.09 1.56
N PHE A 628 -26.27 26.81 0.58
CA PHE A 628 -25.44 25.62 0.55
C PHE A 628 -24.35 25.61 1.64
N THR A 629 -24.01 26.74 2.24
CA THR A 629 -22.94 26.86 3.22
C THR A 629 -23.28 26.14 4.55
N LYS A 630 -24.56 25.89 4.80
CA LYS A 630 -25.05 25.13 5.96
C LYS A 630 -24.67 23.65 5.93
N ILE A 631 -24.35 23.13 4.75
CA ILE A 631 -23.86 21.76 4.56
C ILE A 631 -22.43 21.85 4.07
N ASN A 632 -21.47 21.26 4.80
CA ASN A 632 -20.06 21.31 4.43
C ASN A 632 -19.76 20.64 3.09
N THR A 633 -18.62 20.94 2.49
CA THR A 633 -18.24 20.52 1.13
C THR A 633 -18.17 18.99 0.99
N LYS A 634 -17.60 18.28 1.97
CA LYS A 634 -17.51 16.80 1.93
C LYS A 634 -18.89 16.15 1.90
N SER A 635 -19.81 16.62 2.74
CA SER A 635 -21.21 16.14 2.77
C SER A 635 -21.96 16.50 1.49
N ARG A 636 -21.74 17.67 0.90
CA ARG A 636 -22.32 18.03 -0.41
C ARG A 636 -21.84 17.12 -1.51
N THR A 637 -20.53 16.80 -1.53
CA THR A 637 -19.92 15.86 -2.49
C THR A 637 -20.60 14.49 -2.39
N GLN A 638 -20.77 13.96 -1.18
CA GLN A 638 -21.46 12.69 -0.97
C GLN A 638 -22.94 12.75 -1.41
N LEU A 639 -23.70 13.77 -1.03
CA LEU A 639 -25.11 13.90 -1.43
C LEU A 639 -25.28 13.87 -2.95
N LEU A 640 -24.38 14.52 -3.68
CA LEU A 640 -24.41 14.53 -5.14
C LEU A 640 -24.05 13.17 -5.73
N ASP A 641 -22.97 12.53 -5.27
CA ASP A 641 -22.59 11.20 -5.76
C ASP A 641 -23.66 10.16 -5.41
N ASP A 642 -24.16 10.14 -4.18
CA ASP A 642 -25.23 9.22 -3.76
C ASP A 642 -26.49 9.41 -4.59
N SER A 643 -26.91 10.66 -4.86
CA SER A 643 -28.10 10.92 -5.69
C SER A 643 -27.95 10.39 -7.12
N LEU A 644 -26.74 10.49 -7.69
CA LEU A 644 -26.41 10.00 -9.02
C LEU A 644 -26.39 8.47 -9.08
N GLN A 645 -25.66 7.83 -8.17
CA GLN A 645 -25.49 6.39 -8.17
C GLN A 645 -26.78 5.67 -7.80
N LEU A 646 -27.54 6.20 -6.85
CA LEU A 646 -28.87 5.68 -6.53
C LEU A 646 -29.86 5.86 -7.68
N ALA A 647 -29.75 6.95 -8.45
CA ALA A 647 -30.58 7.13 -9.65
C ALA A 647 -30.18 6.15 -10.76
N ARG A 648 -28.88 5.81 -10.92
CA ARG A 648 -28.43 4.77 -11.86
C ARG A 648 -28.93 3.39 -11.47
N HIS A 649 -28.85 3.04 -10.18
CA HIS A 649 -29.37 1.79 -9.65
C HIS A 649 -30.88 1.66 -9.91
N VAL A 650 -31.66 2.74 -9.72
CA VAL A 650 -33.13 2.79 -9.91
C VAL A 650 -33.52 3.01 -11.38
N TYR A 651 -32.60 3.38 -12.28
CA TYR A 651 -32.90 3.47 -13.72
C TYR A 651 -33.34 2.12 -14.31
N PHE A 652 -33.01 1.05 -13.62
CA PHE A 652 -33.52 -0.29 -13.90
C PHE A 652 -34.87 -0.58 -13.17
N ASP A 653 -35.33 0.33 -12.28
CA ASP A 653 -36.61 0.23 -11.57
C ASP A 653 -37.41 1.56 -11.69
N PHE A 654 -38.53 1.54 -12.39
CA PHE A 654 -39.22 2.65 -13.07
C PHE A 654 -40.00 3.64 -12.19
N GLY A 655 -39.58 4.06 -11.00
CA GLY A 655 -40.47 4.84 -10.12
C GLY A 655 -40.09 6.20 -9.52
N MET A 656 -38.79 6.48 -9.24
CA MET A 656 -38.38 7.63 -8.39
C MET A 656 -37.55 8.74 -9.07
N HIS A 657 -37.86 9.08 -10.29
CA HIS A 657 -36.94 9.82 -11.19
C HIS A 657 -36.88 11.33 -11.01
N LYS A 658 -37.90 12.03 -10.55
CA LYS A 658 -37.97 13.49 -10.69
C LYS A 658 -37.10 14.24 -9.69
N THR A 659 -37.14 13.88 -8.42
CA THR A 659 -36.45 14.60 -7.33
C THR A 659 -34.94 14.38 -7.37
N LYS A 660 -34.45 13.17 -7.71
CA LYS A 660 -33.03 12.86 -7.83
C LYS A 660 -32.38 13.54 -9.04
N ARG A 661 -33.13 13.65 -10.18
CA ARG A 661 -32.68 14.45 -11.34
C ARG A 661 -32.60 15.96 -11.06
N GLU A 662 -33.47 16.47 -10.22
CA GLU A 662 -33.48 17.88 -9.86
C GLU A 662 -32.32 18.27 -8.94
N MET A 663 -31.71 17.33 -8.19
CA MET A 663 -30.45 17.54 -7.46
C MET A 663 -29.30 17.86 -8.42
N LEU A 664 -29.29 17.31 -9.63
CA LEU A 664 -28.30 17.59 -10.66
C LEU A 664 -28.30 19.05 -11.15
N SER A 665 -29.46 19.74 -11.06
CA SER A 665 -29.53 21.17 -11.40
C SER A 665 -28.77 22.07 -10.42
N CYS A 666 -28.27 21.51 -9.33
CA CYS A 666 -27.41 22.18 -8.33
C CYS A 666 -25.91 22.11 -8.67
N GLN A 667 -25.50 21.57 -9.83
CA GLN A 667 -24.09 21.41 -10.25
C GLN A 667 -23.27 22.71 -10.28
N GLY A 668 -23.90 23.89 -10.29
CA GLY A 668 -23.20 25.17 -10.24
C GLY A 668 -22.50 25.49 -8.92
N TRP A 669 -22.66 24.65 -7.89
CA TRP A 669 -22.24 24.90 -6.51
C TRP A 669 -21.06 24.05 -6.02
N LEU A 670 -20.57 23.13 -6.87
CA LEU A 670 -19.27 22.47 -6.64
C LEU A 670 -18.16 23.38 -7.17
N PRO A 671 -16.98 23.42 -6.51
CA PRO A 671 -15.79 23.87 -7.21
C PRO A 671 -15.72 23.06 -8.50
N ARG A 672 -15.44 23.71 -9.62
CA ARG A 672 -15.42 23.08 -10.96
C ARG A 672 -14.52 21.85 -10.89
N LEU A 673 -15.12 20.70 -10.61
CA LEU A 673 -14.50 19.40 -10.84
C LEU A 673 -14.35 19.29 -12.36
N GLN A 674 -13.19 19.67 -12.86
CA GLN A 674 -12.85 19.43 -14.26
C GLN A 674 -12.76 17.92 -14.44
N HIS A 675 -13.88 17.31 -14.88
CA HIS A 675 -13.89 15.99 -15.47
C HIS A 675 -12.95 15.98 -16.67
N ARG A 676 -11.81 15.37 -16.54
CA ARG A 676 -11.23 14.53 -17.59
C ARG A 676 -10.93 13.17 -16.94
N SER A 677 -11.84 12.25 -17.15
CA SER A 677 -11.57 10.82 -17.20
C SER A 677 -10.42 10.61 -18.21
N GLY A 678 -9.25 10.40 -17.71
CA GLY A 678 -8.03 10.12 -18.48
C GLY A 678 -7.25 9.01 -17.83
N TYR A 679 -7.94 7.97 -17.37
CA TYR A 679 -7.32 6.67 -17.20
C TYR A 679 -7.68 5.85 -18.43
N HIS A 680 -6.83 5.88 -19.42
CA HIS A 680 -6.75 4.78 -20.36
C HIS A 680 -6.05 3.63 -19.62
N HIS A 681 -6.77 2.55 -19.41
CA HIS A 681 -6.19 1.25 -19.28
C HIS A 681 -5.15 1.09 -20.39
N ILE A 682 -3.90 0.91 -20.03
CA ILE A 682 -2.92 0.31 -20.91
C ILE A 682 -2.98 -1.17 -20.59
N SER A 683 -3.94 -1.83 -21.21
CA SER A 683 -3.85 -3.23 -21.60
C SER A 683 -3.64 -3.19 -23.11
N ASP A 684 -2.37 -3.32 -23.52
CA ASP A 684 -1.86 -4.04 -24.70
C ASP A 684 -0.34 -3.96 -24.68
#